data_59d2e119cdc0f8f7a5f80bb843bd492b
#
_entry.id   59d2e119cdc0f8f7a5f80bb843bd492b
#
_cell.length_a   1.000
_cell.length_b   1.000
_cell.length_c   1.000
_cell.angle_alpha   90.00
_cell.angle_beta   90.00
_cell.angle_gamma   90.00
#
_symmetry.space_group_name_H-M   'P 1'
#
loop_
_entity.id
_entity.type
_entity.pdbx_description
1 polymer ?
#
loop_
_entity_poly.entity_id
_entity_poly.type
_entity_poly.pdbx_seq_one_letter_code
_entity_poly.pdbx_strand_id
1 'polypeptide(L)'
;MKRIGIIGYGVVGRAFENVFKGKAKIFIYDRFVPQYSDLNAVISSCPAVFAAVPTPMNEDGSIDLSCIKEVVSKISGAGIPVKKLPIVVLRSTIIPGTTRDLQKKHPSLKLVFNPEFLSERNSLADMERTDRIIIGGKLKDCKKIEDIYRLAFPQARYIITDTTTAEMIKYAANVTLAGQVMIANELFQICRKLHLDWSFIRNAVILDPLIGGNNKVPGPDGDMGFGGKCVTPDTNLLTNKGVKRADMVKTGDFVLTHDGTFKKVLDVFQREIEEKIISIKPQGFEPTLLTLEHPVWAIQANRKYKKVKNRLKLSNYKGIASKDKLRWIPAGKIRKGDYLVWPVIKGKSQKSIFTDGQAFFLGIYLAEGSIDKDIKNRVYIACDKRDADTNRQIIENIQKTWGIKTKVENINSVNGGVIRFSDKNAKKFIDKHCSKYALNKKLSAELFSSCINNANIRRNLLKGLFLGDGSISSRVYNYTTISLQLYLQIRYLLCAEKIAFTCNTKKAYGNHKEAYTIRIRTSQEIGKFGKIMAGTRKYLAAPFVKKTRTPDSFADDLCFIPVKQVSELAYCGTVYNFEIESNETYLANSFIVHNCLPKDLNALTHLAKSLGYEPQLLKQIWKSNLLVRKNRDWEVIKGATSFKKSVRRKK
;
A
#
# COMPACT_ATOMS: atom_id res chain seq x y z
N MET A 1 4.88 -1.08 36.13
CA MET A 1 5.16 -1.40 34.71
C MET A 1 6.12 -0.37 34.15
N LYS A 2 7.22 -0.77 33.48
CA LYS A 2 8.16 0.19 32.86
C LYS A 2 7.46 0.95 31.74
N ARG A 3 7.82 2.22 31.53
CA ARG A 3 7.28 3.07 30.45
C ARG A 3 8.33 3.20 29.36
N ILE A 4 7.92 3.06 28.10
CA ILE A 4 8.79 3.05 26.92
C ILE A 4 8.17 3.99 25.88
N GLY A 5 8.98 4.90 25.34
CA GLY A 5 8.60 5.75 24.22
C GLY A 5 9.09 5.18 22.89
N ILE A 6 8.27 5.28 21.85
CA ILE A 6 8.63 4.96 20.46
C ILE A 6 8.47 6.24 19.63
N ILE A 7 9.51 6.62 18.91
CA ILE A 7 9.51 7.75 17.97
C ILE A 7 9.74 7.19 16.56
N GLY A 8 8.75 7.35 15.69
CA GLY A 8 8.71 6.69 14.38
C GLY A 8 8.00 5.34 14.45
N TYR A 9 6.76 5.29 13.94
CA TYR A 9 5.88 4.12 14.01
C TYR A 9 5.80 3.38 12.66
N GLY A 10 6.96 3.26 11.99
CA GLY A 10 7.18 2.44 10.80
C GLY A 10 7.33 0.95 11.10
N VAL A 11 7.97 0.21 10.21
CA VAL A 11 8.20 -1.25 10.35
C VAL A 11 8.94 -1.59 11.64
N VAL A 12 10.04 -0.88 11.93
CA VAL A 12 10.86 -1.11 13.13
C VAL A 12 10.12 -0.74 14.41
N GLY A 13 9.40 0.41 14.42
CA GLY A 13 8.64 0.86 15.59
C GLY A 13 7.52 -0.10 15.96
N ARG A 14 6.80 -0.63 14.97
CA ARG A 14 5.72 -1.62 15.18
C ARG A 14 6.24 -2.97 15.63
N ALA A 15 7.34 -3.44 15.04
CA ALA A 15 7.96 -4.68 15.48
C ALA A 15 8.44 -4.56 16.94
N PHE A 16 8.96 -3.40 17.32
CA PHE A 16 9.36 -3.11 18.67
C PHE A 16 8.17 -3.07 19.63
N GLU A 17 7.07 -2.38 19.28
CA GLU A 17 5.84 -2.38 20.07
C GLU A 17 5.32 -3.80 20.32
N ASN A 18 5.26 -4.62 19.29
CA ASN A 18 4.69 -5.96 19.36
C ASN A 18 5.33 -6.82 20.46
N VAL A 19 6.66 -6.81 20.59
CA VAL A 19 7.36 -7.64 21.59
C VAL A 19 7.29 -7.08 23.01
N PHE A 20 7.01 -5.77 23.18
CA PHE A 20 6.85 -5.14 24.49
C PHE A 20 5.39 -4.98 24.92
N LYS A 21 4.44 -5.27 24.04
CA LYS A 21 3.00 -5.26 24.33
C LYS A 21 2.69 -6.21 25.50
N GLY A 22 2.00 -5.70 26.51
CA GLY A 22 1.71 -6.45 27.75
C GLY A 22 2.87 -6.50 28.76
N LYS A 23 4.12 -6.12 28.37
CA LYS A 23 5.31 -6.14 29.24
C LYS A 23 5.72 -4.74 29.70
N ALA A 24 5.38 -3.71 28.93
CA ALA A 24 5.63 -2.32 29.27
C ALA A 24 4.44 -1.44 28.86
N LYS A 25 4.31 -0.25 29.48
CA LYS A 25 3.39 0.79 29.00
C LYS A 25 4.07 1.56 27.89
N ILE A 26 3.50 1.51 26.69
CA ILE A 26 4.10 2.07 25.48
C ILE A 26 3.44 3.41 25.15
N PHE A 27 4.27 4.41 24.85
CA PHE A 27 3.89 5.72 24.36
C PHE A 27 4.50 5.89 22.99
N ILE A 28 3.72 6.36 22.03
CA ILE A 28 4.13 6.41 20.62
C ILE A 28 4.04 7.86 20.16
N TYR A 29 5.05 8.29 19.39
CA TYR A 29 5.02 9.50 18.60
C TYR A 29 5.37 9.17 17.16
N ASP A 30 4.53 9.65 16.24
CA ASP A 30 4.83 9.66 14.82
C ASP A 30 4.17 10.89 14.17
N ARG A 31 4.98 11.70 13.49
CA ARG A 31 4.49 12.96 12.88
C ARG A 31 3.43 12.78 11.79
N PHE A 32 3.32 11.58 11.25
CA PHE A 32 2.37 11.26 10.18
C PHE A 32 1.13 10.51 10.67
N VAL A 33 1.08 10.17 11.96
CA VAL A 33 -0.03 9.44 12.57
C VAL A 33 -0.73 10.36 13.57
N PRO A 34 -1.89 10.96 13.24
CA PRO A 34 -2.53 11.99 14.06
C PRO A 34 -2.77 11.60 15.52
N GLN A 35 -3.12 10.34 15.77
CA GLN A 35 -3.33 9.81 17.12
C GLN A 35 -2.03 9.69 17.95
N TYR A 36 -0.87 9.87 17.34
CA TYR A 36 0.45 9.80 17.94
C TYR A 36 1.24 11.10 17.73
N SER A 37 0.58 12.25 17.76
CA SER A 37 1.17 13.54 17.40
C SER A 37 1.87 14.28 18.56
N ASP A 38 1.71 13.83 19.79
CA ASP A 38 2.27 14.51 20.97
C ASP A 38 3.64 13.94 21.36
N LEU A 39 4.71 14.56 20.85
CA LEU A 39 6.09 14.24 21.21
C LEU A 39 6.39 14.56 22.69
N ASN A 40 5.87 15.68 23.20
CA ASN A 40 6.16 16.12 24.56
C ASN A 40 5.59 15.14 25.60
N ALA A 41 4.39 14.60 25.35
CA ALA A 41 3.82 13.56 26.20
C ALA A 41 4.72 12.31 26.24
N VAL A 42 5.29 11.89 25.10
CA VAL A 42 6.18 10.72 25.03
C VAL A 42 7.46 10.94 25.79
N ILE A 43 8.17 12.05 25.56
CA ILE A 43 9.48 12.31 26.18
C ILE A 43 9.38 12.64 27.69
N SER A 44 8.28 13.28 28.14
CA SER A 44 8.07 13.56 29.56
C SER A 44 7.61 12.32 30.34
N SER A 45 6.91 11.42 29.72
CA SER A 45 6.35 10.22 30.38
C SER A 45 7.31 9.04 30.47
N CYS A 46 8.33 8.96 29.60
CA CYS A 46 9.14 7.76 29.43
C CYS A 46 10.60 7.99 29.86
N PRO A 47 11.20 7.07 30.66
CA PRO A 47 12.63 7.14 31.03
C PRO A 47 13.55 6.79 29.84
N ALA A 48 13.03 6.16 28.79
CA ALA A 48 13.74 5.87 27.56
C ALA A 48 12.81 6.00 26.36
N VAL A 49 13.31 6.55 25.26
CA VAL A 49 12.61 6.68 23.98
C VAL A 49 13.44 6.05 22.86
N PHE A 50 12.79 5.25 22.02
CA PHE A 50 13.42 4.53 20.93
C PHE A 50 13.04 5.20 19.60
N ALA A 51 14.03 5.83 18.94
CA ALA A 51 13.84 6.56 17.70
C ALA A 51 14.18 5.66 16.49
N ALA A 52 13.16 5.36 15.69
CA ALA A 52 13.23 4.54 14.48
C ALA A 52 12.64 5.30 13.30
N VAL A 53 13.30 6.40 12.91
CA VAL A 53 12.87 7.30 11.83
C VAL A 53 13.63 7.01 10.53
N PRO A 54 13.10 7.38 9.36
CA PRO A 54 13.76 7.16 8.08
C PRO A 54 15.14 7.81 7.98
N THR A 55 16.06 7.10 7.31
CA THR A 55 17.40 7.58 6.96
C THR A 55 17.69 7.21 5.50
N PRO A 56 17.08 7.92 4.52
CA PRO A 56 17.24 7.61 3.11
C PRO A 56 18.64 7.93 2.60
N MET A 57 18.97 7.41 1.43
CA MET A 57 20.22 7.71 0.74
C MET A 57 20.06 8.98 -0.09
N ASN A 58 20.99 9.92 0.05
CA ASN A 58 21.09 11.09 -0.81
C ASN A 58 21.62 10.71 -2.20
N GLU A 59 21.53 11.63 -3.10
CA GLU A 59 21.96 11.51 -4.50
C GLU A 59 23.44 11.17 -4.67
N ASP A 60 24.30 11.66 -3.80
CA ASP A 60 25.75 11.39 -3.82
C ASP A 60 26.15 10.05 -3.17
N GLY A 61 25.17 9.25 -2.71
CA GLY A 61 25.37 8.01 -1.97
C GLY A 61 25.55 8.19 -0.47
N SER A 62 25.56 9.43 0.03
CA SER A 62 25.55 9.70 1.47
C SER A 62 24.19 9.41 2.10
N ILE A 63 24.14 9.28 3.40
CA ILE A 63 22.90 9.05 4.13
C ILE A 63 22.27 10.37 4.59
N ASP A 64 20.97 10.54 4.36
CA ASP A 64 20.22 11.68 4.90
C ASP A 64 19.90 11.44 6.39
N LEU A 65 20.49 12.26 7.23
CA LEU A 65 20.32 12.24 8.69
C LEU A 65 19.35 13.33 9.18
N SER A 66 18.62 14.00 8.30
CA SER A 66 17.75 15.13 8.64
C SER A 66 16.72 14.75 9.70
N CYS A 67 16.01 13.63 9.51
CA CYS A 67 14.99 13.15 10.46
C CYS A 67 15.58 12.83 11.84
N ILE A 68 16.75 12.19 11.91
CA ILE A 68 17.43 11.89 13.18
C ILE A 68 17.87 13.18 13.88
N LYS A 69 18.48 14.11 13.15
CA LYS A 69 18.90 15.41 13.69
C LYS A 69 17.70 16.20 14.21
N GLU A 70 16.60 16.21 13.48
CA GLU A 70 15.36 16.88 13.88
C GLU A 70 14.81 16.30 15.18
N VAL A 71 14.70 14.97 15.30
CA VAL A 71 14.20 14.31 16.50
C VAL A 71 15.08 14.62 17.71
N VAL A 72 16.41 14.50 17.56
CA VAL A 72 17.35 14.77 18.64
C VAL A 72 17.28 16.24 19.06
N SER A 73 17.20 17.17 18.11
CA SER A 73 17.08 18.61 18.39
C SER A 73 15.77 18.94 19.12
N LYS A 74 14.64 18.36 18.69
CA LYS A 74 13.34 18.56 19.34
C LYS A 74 13.34 18.06 20.78
N ILE A 75 13.94 16.88 21.04
CA ILE A 75 14.05 16.37 22.42
C ILE A 75 14.96 17.25 23.27
N SER A 76 16.06 17.72 22.70
CA SER A 76 16.99 18.62 23.40
C SER A 76 16.36 19.98 23.75
N GLY A 77 15.51 20.50 22.84
CA GLY A 77 14.82 21.79 22.99
C GLY A 77 13.43 21.73 23.64
N ALA A 78 13.03 20.59 24.19
CA ALA A 78 11.66 20.41 24.71
C ALA A 78 11.35 21.11 26.05
N GLY A 79 12.27 21.90 26.61
CA GLY A 79 12.06 22.61 27.89
C GLY A 79 12.00 21.70 29.13
N ILE A 80 12.33 20.42 28.98
CA ILE A 80 12.32 19.46 30.09
C ILE A 80 13.64 19.57 30.86
N PRO A 81 13.61 19.62 32.20
CA PRO A 81 14.83 19.65 33.01
C PRO A 81 15.77 18.49 32.66
N VAL A 82 17.06 18.74 32.49
CA VAL A 82 18.08 17.77 32.03
C VAL A 82 18.03 16.44 32.81
N LYS A 83 17.80 16.52 34.11
CA LYS A 83 17.69 15.33 34.99
C LYS A 83 16.48 14.43 34.64
N LYS A 84 15.44 14.99 34.02
CA LYS A 84 14.18 14.31 33.62
C LYS A 84 14.17 13.90 32.15
N LEU A 85 15.16 14.32 31.34
CA LEU A 85 15.28 13.93 29.95
C LEU A 85 15.46 12.41 29.84
N PRO A 86 14.75 11.75 28.90
CA PRO A 86 14.88 10.31 28.68
C PRO A 86 16.25 9.92 28.13
N ILE A 87 16.58 8.64 28.19
CA ILE A 87 17.63 8.09 27.36
C ILE A 87 17.06 7.99 25.94
N VAL A 88 17.72 8.60 24.97
CA VAL A 88 17.33 8.55 23.56
C VAL A 88 18.10 7.44 22.88
N VAL A 89 17.39 6.38 22.47
CA VAL A 89 17.94 5.21 21.81
C VAL A 89 17.70 5.33 20.31
N LEU A 90 18.76 5.58 19.55
CA LEU A 90 18.71 5.66 18.10
C LEU A 90 18.73 4.24 17.53
N ARG A 91 17.73 3.89 16.71
CA ARG A 91 17.59 2.57 16.09
C ARG A 91 17.72 2.57 14.56
N SER A 92 17.57 3.75 13.97
CA SER A 92 17.73 3.92 12.52
C SER A 92 19.14 3.57 12.08
N THR A 93 19.32 3.02 10.90
CA THR A 93 20.64 2.77 10.31
C THR A 93 21.30 4.11 10.02
N ILE A 94 22.39 4.40 10.72
CA ILE A 94 23.18 5.64 10.61
C ILE A 94 24.67 5.32 10.50
N ILE A 95 25.42 6.17 9.80
CA ILE A 95 26.86 5.95 9.59
C ILE A 95 27.64 6.00 10.90
N PRO A 96 28.72 5.20 11.03
CA PRO A 96 29.58 5.20 12.21
C PRO A 96 30.09 6.58 12.59
N GLY A 97 29.91 6.95 13.87
CA GLY A 97 30.25 8.26 14.42
C GLY A 97 29.08 9.22 14.56
N THR A 98 27.93 8.98 13.93
CA THR A 98 26.75 9.87 13.96
C THR A 98 26.27 10.14 15.38
N THR A 99 26.07 9.10 16.20
CA THR A 99 25.57 9.26 17.57
C THR A 99 26.57 10.04 18.42
N ARG A 100 27.86 9.79 18.26
CA ARG A 100 28.95 10.54 18.95
C ARG A 100 28.89 12.03 18.61
N ASP A 101 28.69 12.35 17.33
CA ASP A 101 28.69 13.75 16.88
C ASP A 101 27.39 14.47 17.28
N LEU A 102 26.26 13.75 17.29
CA LEU A 102 25.02 14.26 17.88
C LEU A 102 25.12 14.47 19.38
N GLN A 103 25.81 13.56 20.11
CA GLN A 103 26.05 13.72 21.55
C GLN A 103 26.91 14.97 21.87
N LYS A 104 27.89 15.28 21.01
CA LYS A 104 28.70 16.53 21.16
C LYS A 104 27.85 17.78 20.97
N LYS A 105 26.93 17.76 19.98
CA LYS A 105 26.02 18.88 19.70
C LYS A 105 24.92 19.05 20.75
N HIS A 106 24.53 17.97 21.39
CA HIS A 106 23.44 17.93 22.38
C HIS A 106 23.94 17.30 23.71
N PRO A 107 24.84 17.98 24.45
CA PRO A 107 25.52 17.40 25.62
C PRO A 107 24.59 17.09 26.80
N SER A 108 23.41 17.72 26.86
CA SER A 108 22.36 17.47 27.86
C SER A 108 21.65 16.11 27.68
N LEU A 109 21.66 15.55 26.49
CA LEU A 109 21.01 14.28 26.20
C LEU A 109 21.88 13.08 26.62
N LYS A 110 21.23 11.93 26.77
CA LYS A 110 21.87 10.63 26.95
C LYS A 110 21.57 9.83 25.69
N LEU A 111 22.48 9.83 24.70
CA LEU A 111 22.32 9.14 23.46
C LEU A 111 22.89 7.73 23.56
N VAL A 112 22.11 6.75 23.10
CA VAL A 112 22.47 5.34 22.96
C VAL A 112 22.12 4.90 21.55
N PHE A 113 22.95 4.10 20.93
CA PHE A 113 22.66 3.47 19.67
C PHE A 113 22.32 1.98 19.86
N ASN A 114 21.24 1.53 19.25
CA ASN A 114 20.82 0.14 19.31
C ASN A 114 20.35 -0.32 17.93
N PRO A 115 21.24 -0.95 17.14
CA PRO A 115 20.89 -1.44 15.81
C PRO A 115 19.81 -2.52 15.87
N GLU A 116 18.98 -2.53 14.84
CA GLU A 116 18.06 -3.63 14.54
C GLU A 116 18.66 -4.53 13.43
N PHE A 117 18.32 -5.81 13.43
CA PHE A 117 18.74 -6.78 12.42
C PHE A 117 17.53 -7.46 11.79
N LEU A 118 16.47 -6.69 11.59
CA LEU A 118 15.21 -7.16 11.06
C LEU A 118 15.27 -7.21 9.53
N SER A 119 14.76 -8.29 8.96
CA SER A 119 14.46 -8.30 7.53
C SER A 119 13.10 -7.63 7.30
N GLU A 120 13.00 -6.83 6.26
CA GLU A 120 11.73 -6.17 5.87
C GLU A 120 10.56 -7.15 5.77
N ARG A 121 10.85 -8.37 5.29
CA ARG A 121 9.85 -9.40 5.00
C ARG A 121 9.28 -10.08 6.24
N ASN A 122 10.08 -10.18 7.31
CA ASN A 122 9.73 -10.95 8.50
C ASN A 122 9.98 -10.17 9.79
N SER A 123 9.92 -8.83 9.75
CA SER A 123 10.32 -7.95 10.83
C SER A 123 9.73 -8.30 12.21
N LEU A 124 8.47 -8.73 12.26
CA LEU A 124 7.84 -9.19 13.52
C LEU A 124 8.45 -10.49 14.01
N ALA A 125 8.56 -11.50 13.13
CA ALA A 125 9.13 -12.80 13.48
C ALA A 125 10.63 -12.70 13.79
N ASP A 126 11.37 -11.85 13.06
CA ASP A 126 12.78 -11.60 13.32
C ASP A 126 12.97 -10.90 14.67
N MET A 127 12.09 -9.95 15.01
CA MET A 127 12.10 -9.30 16.31
C MET A 127 11.79 -10.28 17.45
N GLU A 128 10.79 -11.15 17.28
CA GLU A 128 10.45 -12.19 18.27
C GLU A 128 11.57 -13.21 18.49
N ARG A 129 12.36 -13.49 17.44
CA ARG A 129 13.49 -14.45 17.47
C ARG A 129 14.83 -13.78 17.76
N THR A 130 14.83 -12.54 18.23
CA THR A 130 16.05 -11.81 18.53
C THR A 130 16.87 -12.58 19.60
N ASP A 131 18.05 -13.05 19.21
CA ASP A 131 18.99 -13.82 20.04
C ASP A 131 20.17 -12.98 20.54
N ARG A 132 20.36 -11.78 19.96
CA ARG A 132 21.43 -10.84 20.31
C ARG A 132 20.94 -9.40 20.27
N ILE A 133 21.35 -8.60 21.26
CA ILE A 133 20.99 -7.19 21.37
C ILE A 133 22.29 -6.39 21.60
N ILE A 134 22.57 -5.46 20.68
CA ILE A 134 23.75 -4.61 20.72
C ILE A 134 23.33 -3.25 21.21
N ILE A 135 24.05 -2.71 22.20
CA ILE A 135 23.75 -1.43 22.83
C ILE A 135 25.04 -0.62 22.90
N GLY A 136 25.10 0.47 22.16
CA GLY A 136 26.26 1.37 22.13
C GLY A 136 26.02 2.65 22.91
N GLY A 137 26.90 2.97 23.86
CA GLY A 137 26.79 4.20 24.65
C GLY A 137 27.56 4.18 25.97
N LYS A 138 27.23 5.13 26.85
CA LYS A 138 27.79 5.10 28.20
C LYS A 138 27.24 3.91 28.99
N LEU A 139 28.12 3.14 29.65
CA LEU A 139 27.78 1.89 30.34
C LEU A 139 26.54 2.01 31.24
N LYS A 140 26.42 3.08 32.02
CA LYS A 140 25.30 3.35 32.92
C LYS A 140 23.96 3.44 32.16
N ASP A 141 23.97 4.07 31.00
CA ASP A 141 22.74 4.24 30.20
C ASP A 141 22.43 2.96 29.43
N CYS A 142 23.45 2.27 28.90
CA CYS A 142 23.30 0.97 28.25
C CYS A 142 22.69 -0.07 29.18
N LYS A 143 23.10 -0.12 30.47
CA LYS A 143 22.51 -1.06 31.45
C LYS A 143 21.02 -0.82 31.66
N LYS A 144 20.57 0.44 31.70
CA LYS A 144 19.14 0.77 31.80
C LYS A 144 18.35 0.29 30.57
N ILE A 145 18.94 0.41 29.38
CA ILE A 145 18.34 -0.09 28.15
C ILE A 145 18.33 -1.62 28.14
N GLU A 146 19.40 -2.27 28.60
CA GLU A 146 19.44 -3.72 28.80
C GLU A 146 18.30 -4.19 29.70
N ASP A 147 18.05 -3.51 30.84
CA ASP A 147 16.96 -3.82 31.77
C ASP A 147 15.56 -3.70 31.15
N ILE A 148 15.41 -2.83 30.15
CA ILE A 148 14.18 -2.75 29.36
C ILE A 148 14.07 -3.95 28.44
N TYR A 149 15.13 -4.27 27.70
CA TYR A 149 15.13 -5.39 26.77
C TYR A 149 14.93 -6.75 27.46
N ARG A 150 15.44 -6.94 28.65
CA ARG A 150 15.25 -8.19 29.43
C ARG A 150 13.81 -8.51 29.73
N LEU A 151 12.89 -7.53 29.71
CA LEU A 151 11.45 -7.77 29.82
C LEU A 151 10.90 -8.62 28.67
N ALA A 152 11.48 -8.47 27.49
CA ALA A 152 11.02 -9.16 26.29
C ALA A 152 11.96 -10.31 25.87
N PHE A 153 13.26 -10.16 26.13
CA PHE A 153 14.32 -11.06 25.66
C PHE A 153 15.27 -11.48 26.80
N PRO A 154 14.79 -12.20 27.82
CA PRO A 154 15.61 -12.55 28.99
C PRO A 154 16.82 -13.44 28.64
N GLN A 155 16.74 -14.22 27.56
CA GLN A 155 17.78 -15.17 27.12
C GLN A 155 18.69 -14.63 26.01
N ALA A 156 18.43 -13.42 25.50
CA ALA A 156 19.27 -12.85 24.45
C ALA A 156 20.69 -12.55 24.95
N ARG A 157 21.66 -12.61 24.03
CA ARG A 157 23.04 -12.17 24.30
C ARG A 157 23.12 -10.66 24.20
N TYR A 158 23.53 -10.01 25.27
CA TYR A 158 23.70 -8.56 25.33
C TYR A 158 25.15 -8.17 25.07
N ILE A 159 25.37 -7.30 24.10
CA ILE A 159 26.70 -6.79 23.72
C ILE A 159 26.67 -5.28 23.94
N ILE A 160 27.39 -4.84 24.99
CA ILE A 160 27.51 -3.41 25.31
C ILE A 160 28.86 -2.92 24.78
N THR A 161 28.83 -1.80 24.04
CA THR A 161 30.02 -1.18 23.45
C THR A 161 29.84 0.35 23.35
N ASP A 162 30.75 1.05 22.70
CA ASP A 162 30.56 2.45 22.33
C ASP A 162 29.60 2.61 21.13
N THR A 163 29.12 3.83 20.91
CA THR A 163 28.14 4.12 19.87
C THR A 163 28.67 3.85 18.47
N THR A 164 29.90 4.26 18.20
CA THR A 164 30.51 4.12 16.87
C THR A 164 30.73 2.67 16.50
N THR A 165 31.18 1.85 17.46
CA THR A 165 31.32 0.39 17.29
C THR A 165 29.96 -0.26 17.03
N ALA A 166 28.91 0.11 17.78
CA ALA A 166 27.57 -0.42 17.58
C ALA A 166 26.98 -0.06 16.19
N GLU A 167 27.21 1.18 15.73
CA GLU A 167 26.84 1.63 14.38
C GLU A 167 27.58 0.82 13.31
N MET A 168 28.89 0.60 13.49
CA MET A 168 29.70 -0.18 12.56
C MET A 168 29.27 -1.65 12.51
N ILE A 169 28.87 -2.25 13.63
CA ILE A 169 28.35 -3.64 13.64
C ILE A 169 27.13 -3.79 12.73
N LYS A 170 26.21 -2.79 12.71
CA LYS A 170 25.06 -2.80 11.81
C LYS A 170 25.51 -2.81 10.34
N TYR A 171 26.40 -1.89 9.98
CA TYR A 171 26.92 -1.83 8.60
C TYR A 171 27.70 -3.10 8.22
N ALA A 172 28.58 -3.57 9.10
CA ALA A 172 29.36 -4.78 8.85
C ALA A 172 28.45 -5.98 8.58
N ALA A 173 27.37 -6.16 9.37
CA ALA A 173 26.41 -7.23 9.16
C ALA A 173 25.73 -7.10 7.79
N ASN A 174 25.21 -5.92 7.45
CA ASN A 174 24.50 -5.71 6.20
C ASN A 174 25.42 -5.88 4.98
N VAL A 175 26.66 -5.36 5.03
CA VAL A 175 27.64 -5.48 3.95
C VAL A 175 28.11 -6.93 3.80
N THR A 176 28.29 -7.66 4.91
CA THR A 176 28.62 -9.09 4.87
C THR A 176 27.52 -9.88 4.18
N LEU A 177 26.25 -9.62 4.51
CA LEU A 177 25.12 -10.26 3.84
C LEU A 177 25.09 -9.95 2.33
N ALA A 178 25.33 -8.69 1.94
CA ALA A 178 25.42 -8.30 0.53
C ALA A 178 26.56 -9.01 -0.19
N GLY A 179 27.73 -9.12 0.47
CA GLY A 179 28.89 -9.87 -0.04
C GLY A 179 28.58 -11.36 -0.24
N GLN A 180 27.91 -11.98 0.73
CA GLN A 180 27.50 -13.39 0.62
C GLN A 180 26.58 -13.63 -0.58
N VAL A 181 25.62 -12.73 -0.81
CA VAL A 181 24.73 -12.81 -1.99
C VAL A 181 25.55 -12.75 -3.28
N MET A 182 26.54 -11.85 -3.39
CA MET A 182 27.37 -11.73 -4.59
C MET A 182 28.28 -12.93 -4.80
N ILE A 183 28.90 -13.48 -3.75
CA ILE A 183 29.66 -14.72 -3.81
C ILE A 183 28.77 -15.86 -4.31
N ALA A 184 27.56 -15.98 -3.76
CA ALA A 184 26.63 -17.01 -4.17
C ALA A 184 26.21 -16.87 -5.65
N ASN A 185 26.05 -15.62 -6.15
CA ASN A 185 25.79 -15.36 -7.57
C ASN A 185 26.94 -15.81 -8.48
N GLU A 186 28.17 -15.54 -8.11
CA GLU A 186 29.34 -15.98 -8.89
C GLU A 186 29.47 -17.51 -8.93
N LEU A 187 29.27 -18.16 -7.76
CA LEU A 187 29.29 -19.64 -7.68
C LEU A 187 28.15 -20.25 -8.51
N PHE A 188 26.98 -19.64 -8.49
CA PHE A 188 25.84 -20.06 -9.33
C PHE A 188 26.23 -20.01 -10.83
N GLN A 189 26.88 -18.93 -11.28
CA GLN A 189 27.32 -18.82 -12.68
C GLN A 189 28.33 -19.91 -13.06
N ILE A 190 29.26 -20.21 -12.16
CA ILE A 190 30.21 -21.31 -12.36
C ILE A 190 29.47 -22.65 -12.46
N CYS A 191 28.53 -22.91 -11.53
CA CYS A 191 27.71 -24.12 -11.55
C CYS A 191 26.95 -24.27 -12.86
N ARG A 192 26.35 -23.17 -13.37
CA ARG A 192 25.69 -23.19 -14.69
C ARG A 192 26.62 -23.60 -15.83
N LYS A 193 27.83 -23.05 -15.87
CA LYS A 193 28.82 -23.40 -16.90
C LYS A 193 29.28 -24.86 -16.81
N LEU A 194 29.28 -25.42 -15.62
CA LEU A 194 29.62 -26.81 -15.34
C LEU A 194 28.42 -27.76 -15.41
N HIS A 195 27.22 -27.25 -15.73
CA HIS A 195 25.98 -28.02 -15.74
C HIS A 195 25.63 -28.69 -14.40
N LEU A 196 25.99 -28.04 -13.26
CA LEU A 196 25.76 -28.54 -11.91
C LEU A 196 24.48 -27.93 -11.32
N ASP A 197 23.79 -28.71 -10.47
CA ASP A 197 22.63 -28.22 -9.71
C ASP A 197 23.09 -27.35 -8.52
N TRP A 198 22.97 -26.04 -8.70
CA TRP A 198 23.29 -25.09 -7.65
C TRP A 198 22.40 -25.26 -6.38
N SER A 199 21.14 -25.64 -6.53
CA SER A 199 20.25 -25.82 -5.39
C SER A 199 20.74 -26.93 -4.48
N PHE A 200 21.22 -28.01 -5.07
CA PHE A 200 21.83 -29.11 -4.33
C PHE A 200 23.12 -28.67 -3.63
N ILE A 201 24.07 -28.05 -4.40
CA ILE A 201 25.35 -27.56 -3.89
C ILE A 201 25.14 -26.57 -2.76
N ARG A 202 24.25 -25.59 -2.97
CA ARG A 202 23.92 -24.59 -1.97
C ARG A 202 23.36 -25.23 -0.68
N ASN A 203 22.43 -26.18 -0.80
CA ASN A 203 21.87 -26.85 0.38
C ASN A 203 22.93 -27.61 1.17
N ALA A 204 23.92 -28.17 0.52
CA ALA A 204 25.08 -28.78 1.19
C ALA A 204 25.97 -27.71 1.85
N VAL A 205 26.28 -26.62 1.14
CA VAL A 205 27.13 -25.53 1.65
C VAL A 205 26.54 -24.84 2.89
N ILE A 206 25.23 -24.61 2.93
CA ILE A 206 24.59 -23.94 4.09
C ILE A 206 24.48 -24.84 5.33
N LEU A 207 24.77 -26.13 5.25
CA LEU A 207 24.88 -27.01 6.41
C LEU A 207 26.14 -26.71 7.22
N ASP A 208 27.14 -26.07 6.62
CA ASP A 208 28.30 -25.58 7.36
C ASP A 208 27.89 -24.38 8.24
N PRO A 209 27.97 -24.52 9.57
CA PRO A 209 27.56 -23.47 10.50
C PRO A 209 28.39 -22.19 10.37
N LEU A 210 29.55 -22.22 9.72
CA LEU A 210 30.42 -21.06 9.47
C LEU A 210 29.91 -20.20 8.31
N ILE A 211 29.12 -20.76 7.39
CA ILE A 211 28.68 -20.07 6.16
C ILE A 211 27.28 -19.48 6.30
N GLY A 212 26.36 -20.20 6.98
CA GLY A 212 25.00 -19.76 7.19
C GLY A 212 24.09 -19.77 5.95
N GLY A 213 22.80 -19.43 6.14
CA GLY A 213 21.71 -19.70 5.19
C GLY A 213 21.40 -18.67 4.11
N ASN A 214 22.20 -17.62 3.92
CA ASN A 214 21.83 -16.45 3.08
C ASN A 214 22.25 -16.53 1.61
N ASN A 215 22.65 -17.70 1.11
CA ASN A 215 23.23 -17.90 -0.22
C ASN A 215 22.20 -18.33 -1.29
N LYS A 216 20.99 -17.77 -1.31
CA LYS A 216 20.00 -18.08 -2.35
C LYS A 216 20.32 -17.35 -3.65
N VAL A 217 20.68 -18.14 -4.70
CA VAL A 217 20.88 -17.66 -6.06
C VAL A 217 20.23 -18.65 -7.04
N PRO A 218 19.45 -18.24 -8.02
CA PRO A 218 18.96 -16.87 -8.15
C PRO A 218 18.17 -16.45 -6.92
N GLY A 219 18.08 -15.15 -6.69
CA GLY A 219 17.26 -14.59 -5.64
C GLY A 219 15.82 -15.06 -5.76
N PRO A 220 14.98 -14.73 -4.77
CA PRO A 220 13.58 -15.09 -4.85
C PRO A 220 12.83 -14.50 -6.07
N ASP A 221 13.38 -13.48 -6.76
CA ASP A 221 12.90 -12.88 -8.01
C ASP A 221 13.34 -13.64 -9.29
N GLY A 222 14.14 -14.70 -9.13
CA GLY A 222 14.67 -15.44 -10.26
C GLY A 222 15.86 -14.75 -10.95
N ASP A 223 16.24 -13.53 -10.50
CA ASP A 223 17.38 -12.79 -11.03
C ASP A 223 18.60 -12.89 -10.10
N MET A 224 19.75 -12.52 -10.63
CA MET A 224 21.02 -12.48 -9.90
C MET A 224 21.25 -11.10 -9.31
N GLY A 225 21.94 -11.03 -8.16
CA GLY A 225 22.16 -9.78 -7.47
C GLY A 225 21.00 -9.42 -6.55
N PHE A 226 20.97 -8.18 -6.10
CA PHE A 226 19.93 -7.64 -5.21
C PHE A 226 19.23 -6.46 -5.91
N GLY A 227 17.91 -6.43 -5.94
CA GLY A 227 17.08 -5.39 -6.54
C GLY A 227 15.62 -5.78 -6.75
N GLY A 228 14.91 -4.99 -7.40
CA GLY A 228 13.64 -4.46 -7.59
C GLY A 228 12.39 -5.32 -7.79
N LYS A 229 11.31 -4.74 -7.31
CA LYS A 229 9.95 -5.27 -7.23
C LYS A 229 9.04 -4.34 -8.04
N CYS A 230 8.41 -4.83 -9.11
CA CYS A 230 7.69 -3.98 -10.06
C CYS A 230 6.32 -4.52 -10.45
N VAL A 231 5.46 -3.63 -10.94
CA VAL A 231 4.14 -3.92 -11.53
C VAL A 231 4.14 -3.54 -13.03
N THR A 232 3.24 -4.13 -13.82
CA THR A 232 3.09 -3.78 -15.23
C THR A 232 2.43 -2.41 -15.45
N PRO A 233 2.63 -1.75 -16.62
CA PRO A 233 2.11 -0.39 -16.92
C PRO A 233 0.60 -0.25 -16.76
N ASP A 234 -0.15 -1.29 -17.06
CA ASP A 234 -1.61 -1.36 -17.02
C ASP A 234 -2.18 -1.55 -15.61
N THR A 235 -1.32 -1.73 -14.59
CA THR A 235 -1.75 -1.81 -13.19
C THR A 235 -2.38 -0.50 -12.75
N ASN A 236 -3.60 -0.57 -12.20
CA ASN A 236 -4.30 0.61 -11.73
C ASN A 236 -3.94 0.92 -10.27
N LEU A 237 -3.54 2.15 -10.00
CA LEU A 237 -3.31 2.69 -8.67
C LEU A 237 -4.44 3.66 -8.30
N LEU A 238 -4.94 3.55 -7.08
CA LEU A 238 -5.89 4.52 -6.56
C LEU A 238 -5.15 5.75 -6.04
N THR A 239 -5.46 6.91 -6.65
CA THR A 239 -4.97 8.20 -6.18
C THR A 239 -6.08 8.99 -5.48
N ASN A 240 -5.72 10.03 -4.73
CA ASN A 240 -6.68 10.94 -4.10
C ASN A 240 -7.55 11.73 -5.11
N LYS A 241 -7.17 11.73 -6.39
CA LYS A 241 -7.87 12.40 -7.51
C LYS A 241 -8.60 11.44 -8.45
N GLY A 242 -8.56 10.14 -8.18
CA GLY A 242 -9.14 9.10 -9.01
C GLY A 242 -8.15 7.97 -9.30
N VAL A 243 -8.45 7.15 -10.29
CA VAL A 243 -7.64 5.99 -10.65
C VAL A 243 -6.68 6.35 -11.79
N LYS A 244 -5.41 5.98 -11.64
CA LYS A 244 -4.37 6.13 -12.67
C LYS A 244 -3.73 4.78 -12.95
N ARG A 245 -3.36 4.53 -14.20
CA ARG A 245 -2.48 3.41 -14.55
C ARG A 245 -1.06 3.68 -14.02
N ALA A 246 -0.29 2.64 -13.79
CA ALA A 246 1.08 2.73 -13.29
C ALA A 246 1.97 3.64 -14.15
N ASP A 247 1.85 3.54 -15.48
CA ASP A 247 2.57 4.38 -16.46
C ASP A 247 2.15 5.85 -16.47
N MET A 248 1.04 6.19 -15.83
CA MET A 248 0.49 7.55 -15.75
C MET A 248 0.67 8.21 -14.38
N VAL A 249 1.17 7.47 -13.40
CA VAL A 249 1.50 8.00 -12.06
C VAL A 249 2.76 8.84 -12.13
N LYS A 250 2.78 9.98 -11.42
CA LYS A 250 3.90 10.93 -11.42
C LYS A 250 4.31 11.26 -9.99
N THR A 251 5.56 11.66 -9.83
CA THR A 251 6.06 12.29 -8.61
C THR A 251 5.12 13.42 -8.17
N GLY A 252 4.73 13.42 -6.90
CA GLY A 252 3.75 14.37 -6.34
C GLY A 252 2.30 13.89 -6.36
N ASP A 253 1.95 12.78 -7.03
CA ASP A 253 0.65 12.13 -6.86
C ASP A 253 0.52 11.55 -5.44
N PHE A 254 -0.71 11.31 -5.00
CA PHE A 254 -0.99 10.66 -3.72
C PHE A 254 -1.70 9.35 -3.97
N VAL A 255 -1.11 8.24 -3.53
CA VAL A 255 -1.64 6.88 -3.73
C VAL A 255 -2.10 6.26 -2.42
N LEU A 256 -3.10 5.37 -2.50
CA LEU A 256 -3.61 4.65 -1.34
C LEU A 256 -2.59 3.62 -0.84
N THR A 257 -2.32 3.64 0.46
CA THR A 257 -1.37 2.75 1.13
C THR A 257 -2.07 1.73 2.04
N HIS A 258 -1.32 0.79 2.60
CA HIS A 258 -1.85 -0.32 3.42
C HIS A 258 -2.62 0.13 4.68
N ASP A 259 -2.37 1.32 5.19
CA ASP A 259 -3.06 1.88 6.36
C ASP A 259 -4.40 2.56 6.03
N GLY A 260 -4.79 2.55 4.74
CA GLY A 260 -6.03 3.17 4.25
C GLY A 260 -5.93 4.68 4.03
N THR A 261 -4.74 5.27 4.10
CA THR A 261 -4.49 6.69 3.86
C THR A 261 -3.80 6.92 2.52
N PHE A 262 -3.92 8.14 1.98
CA PHE A 262 -3.20 8.53 0.78
C PHE A 262 -1.86 9.15 1.16
N LYS A 263 -0.79 8.64 0.56
CA LYS A 263 0.59 9.12 0.74
C LYS A 263 1.17 9.60 -0.57
N LYS A 264 2.09 10.56 -0.48
CA LYS A 264 2.73 11.17 -1.64
C LYS A 264 3.65 10.17 -2.34
N VAL A 265 3.59 10.12 -3.65
CA VAL A 265 4.59 9.46 -4.49
C VAL A 265 5.80 10.38 -4.53
N LEU A 266 6.90 9.94 -3.97
CA LEU A 266 8.17 10.67 -3.93
C LEU A 266 8.89 10.52 -5.25
N ASP A 267 8.89 9.28 -5.80
CA ASP A 267 9.43 9.03 -7.13
C ASP A 267 8.74 7.87 -7.86
N VAL A 268 8.94 7.81 -9.20
CA VAL A 268 8.39 6.80 -10.10
C VAL A 268 9.52 6.13 -10.85
N PHE A 269 9.58 4.81 -10.76
CA PHE A 269 10.60 3.98 -11.37
C PHE A 269 10.02 3.17 -12.51
N GLN A 270 10.76 3.10 -13.61
CA GLN A 270 10.43 2.25 -14.75
C GLN A 270 11.66 1.52 -15.25
N ARG A 271 11.48 0.30 -15.73
CA ARG A 271 12.52 -0.52 -16.31
C ARG A 271 11.98 -1.44 -17.37
N GLU A 272 12.82 -1.80 -18.33
CA GLU A 272 12.53 -2.87 -19.28
C GLU A 272 12.95 -4.21 -18.67
N ILE A 273 12.10 -5.21 -18.81
CA ILE A 273 12.39 -6.58 -18.38
C ILE A 273 12.06 -7.58 -19.48
N GLU A 274 12.80 -8.68 -19.48
CA GLU A 274 12.50 -9.89 -20.23
C GLU A 274 12.62 -11.07 -19.27
N GLU A 275 11.54 -11.29 -18.51
CA GLU A 275 11.54 -12.30 -17.45
C GLU A 275 10.14 -12.91 -17.24
N LYS A 276 10.06 -13.95 -16.43
CA LYS A 276 8.79 -14.48 -15.97
C LYS A 276 8.19 -13.54 -14.93
N ILE A 277 6.92 -13.19 -15.13
CA ILE A 277 6.12 -12.48 -14.15
C ILE A 277 4.95 -13.35 -13.69
N ILE A 278 4.33 -12.95 -12.59
CA ILE A 278 3.20 -13.67 -12.04
C ILE A 278 1.91 -12.88 -12.19
N SER A 279 0.88 -13.57 -12.66
CA SER A 279 -0.49 -13.08 -12.72
C SER A 279 -1.26 -13.59 -11.50
N ILE A 280 -1.66 -12.71 -10.62
CA ILE A 280 -2.50 -13.02 -9.46
C ILE A 280 -3.91 -12.50 -9.71
N LYS A 281 -4.89 -13.40 -9.83
CA LYS A 281 -6.30 -13.06 -10.03
C LYS A 281 -7.09 -13.26 -8.75
N PRO A 282 -7.48 -12.17 -8.06
CA PRO A 282 -8.39 -12.25 -6.92
C PRO A 282 -9.79 -12.67 -7.35
N GLN A 283 -10.59 -13.19 -6.44
CA GLN A 283 -11.97 -13.58 -6.72
C GLN A 283 -12.83 -12.33 -6.97
N GLY A 284 -13.39 -12.25 -8.18
CA GLY A 284 -14.26 -11.13 -8.56
C GLY A 284 -13.52 -9.86 -8.98
N PHE A 285 -12.21 -9.94 -9.24
CA PHE A 285 -11.39 -8.81 -9.69
C PHE A 285 -10.52 -9.21 -10.88
N GLU A 286 -9.96 -8.21 -11.55
CA GLU A 286 -9.02 -8.39 -12.64
C GLU A 286 -7.69 -8.94 -12.11
N PRO A 287 -6.91 -9.65 -12.93
CA PRO A 287 -5.57 -10.07 -12.56
C PRO A 287 -4.64 -8.86 -12.42
N THR A 288 -3.66 -8.98 -11.54
CA THR A 288 -2.54 -8.04 -11.42
C THR A 288 -1.26 -8.77 -11.79
N LEU A 289 -0.47 -8.16 -12.66
CA LEU A 289 0.80 -8.70 -13.13
C LEU A 289 1.94 -8.07 -12.32
N LEU A 290 2.78 -8.92 -11.73
CA LEU A 290 3.85 -8.53 -10.82
C LEU A 290 5.11 -9.33 -11.12
N THR A 291 6.28 -8.79 -10.81
CA THR A 291 7.49 -9.59 -10.70
C THR A 291 7.35 -10.63 -9.57
N LEU A 292 7.99 -11.78 -9.69
CA LEU A 292 7.81 -12.93 -8.78
C LEU A 292 8.08 -12.60 -7.31
N GLU A 293 9.02 -11.70 -7.07
CA GLU A 293 9.46 -11.31 -5.72
C GLU A 293 8.70 -10.15 -5.11
N HIS A 294 7.78 -9.56 -5.88
CA HIS A 294 6.99 -8.44 -5.38
C HIS A 294 6.28 -8.84 -4.08
N PRO A 295 6.53 -8.20 -2.93
CA PRO A 295 5.84 -8.58 -1.71
C PRO A 295 4.40 -8.14 -1.77
N VAL A 296 3.54 -9.09 -1.52
CA VAL A 296 2.09 -8.93 -1.45
C VAL A 296 1.66 -9.06 0.00
N TRP A 297 0.87 -8.13 0.50
CA TRP A 297 0.31 -8.23 1.84
C TRP A 297 -0.84 -9.22 1.84
N ALA A 298 -0.62 -10.40 2.43
CA ALA A 298 -1.51 -11.53 2.26
C ALA A 298 -1.53 -12.47 3.47
N ILE A 299 -2.50 -13.37 3.50
CA ILE A 299 -2.57 -14.50 4.42
C ILE A 299 -2.46 -15.78 3.61
N GLN A 300 -1.49 -16.63 3.95
CA GLN A 300 -1.43 -17.99 3.41
C GLN A 300 -2.50 -18.86 4.08
N ALA A 301 -3.33 -19.47 3.25
CA ALA A 301 -4.40 -20.32 3.73
C ALA A 301 -3.87 -21.65 4.26
N ASN A 302 -4.39 -22.10 5.39
CA ASN A 302 -4.07 -23.40 5.97
C ASN A 302 -4.75 -24.50 5.13
N ARG A 303 -3.97 -25.23 4.33
CA ARG A 303 -4.45 -26.15 3.30
C ARG A 303 -4.65 -27.55 3.92
N LYS A 304 -5.84 -27.87 4.37
CA LYS A 304 -6.22 -29.25 4.67
C LYS A 304 -6.91 -29.86 3.44
N TYR A 305 -6.31 -30.89 2.86
CA TYR A 305 -6.90 -31.65 1.75
C TYR A 305 -7.66 -32.84 2.33
N LYS A 306 -8.92 -33.04 1.91
CA LYS A 306 -9.68 -34.28 2.14
C LYS A 306 -9.76 -35.07 0.85
N LYS A 307 -9.44 -36.36 0.92
CA LYS A 307 -9.63 -37.30 -0.20
C LYS A 307 -11.13 -37.60 -0.33
N VAL A 308 -11.74 -37.21 -1.44
CA VAL A 308 -13.14 -37.48 -1.74
C VAL A 308 -13.18 -38.09 -3.14
N LYS A 309 -13.61 -39.36 -3.24
CA LYS A 309 -13.71 -40.11 -4.51
C LYS A 309 -12.45 -39.98 -5.38
N ASN A 310 -11.33 -40.49 -4.90
CA ASN A 310 -10.01 -40.49 -5.57
C ASN A 310 -9.47 -39.13 -6.04
N ARG A 311 -10.08 -37.99 -5.64
CA ARG A 311 -9.59 -36.64 -5.89
C ARG A 311 -9.34 -35.91 -4.56
N LEU A 312 -8.20 -35.23 -4.48
CA LEU A 312 -7.92 -34.32 -3.36
C LEU A 312 -8.80 -33.07 -3.54
N LYS A 313 -9.83 -32.93 -2.71
CA LYS A 313 -10.61 -31.69 -2.60
C LYS A 313 -10.09 -30.86 -1.43
N LEU A 314 -9.90 -29.57 -1.65
CA LEU A 314 -9.65 -28.64 -0.56
C LEU A 314 -10.82 -28.70 0.41
N SER A 315 -10.56 -29.12 1.65
CA SER A 315 -11.57 -29.10 2.69
C SER A 315 -11.79 -27.65 3.14
N ASN A 316 -13.06 -27.30 3.34
CA ASN A 316 -13.56 -25.99 3.70
C ASN A 316 -12.66 -25.22 4.69
N TYR A 317 -12.34 -23.98 4.33
CA TYR A 317 -11.73 -23.00 5.20
C TYR A 317 -12.61 -22.69 6.41
N LYS A 318 -12.29 -23.28 7.55
CA LYS A 318 -12.59 -22.70 8.86
C LYS A 318 -11.30 -22.06 9.36
N GLY A 319 -10.92 -20.94 8.81
CA GLY A 319 -9.73 -20.22 9.23
C GLY A 319 -9.96 -18.76 8.92
N ILE A 320 -10.34 -18.04 9.91
CA ILE A 320 -10.62 -16.63 9.99
C ILE A 320 -9.45 -15.88 9.36
N ALA A 321 -9.73 -15.06 8.38
CA ALA A 321 -8.86 -13.97 7.96
C ALA A 321 -8.73 -13.05 9.19
N SER A 322 -7.59 -13.09 9.86
CA SER A 322 -7.26 -12.29 11.03
C SER A 322 -6.05 -11.43 10.69
N LYS A 323 -6.06 -10.19 11.15
CA LYS A 323 -4.96 -9.24 10.95
C LYS A 323 -3.63 -9.78 11.48
N ASP A 324 -3.65 -10.58 12.54
CA ASP A 324 -2.45 -11.18 13.14
C ASP A 324 -1.74 -12.21 12.24
N LYS A 325 -2.43 -12.72 11.22
CA LYS A 325 -1.90 -13.68 10.24
C LYS A 325 -1.37 -13.02 8.98
N LEU A 326 -1.50 -11.72 8.84
CA LEU A 326 -0.99 -10.97 7.70
C LEU A 326 0.54 -11.00 7.67
N ARG A 327 1.09 -11.27 6.50
CA ARG A 327 2.53 -11.29 6.24
C ARG A 327 2.80 -10.72 4.86
N TRP A 328 3.98 -10.19 4.67
CA TRP A 328 4.52 -9.89 3.35
C TRP A 328 4.98 -11.17 2.70
N ILE A 329 4.35 -11.55 1.60
CA ILE A 329 4.58 -12.82 0.91
C ILE A 329 4.99 -12.50 -0.53
N PRO A 330 6.15 -13.00 -1.02
CA PRO A 330 6.52 -12.85 -2.41
C PRO A 330 5.40 -13.32 -3.34
N ALA A 331 5.12 -12.56 -4.40
CA ALA A 331 4.06 -12.85 -5.34
C ALA A 331 4.15 -14.28 -5.91
N GLY A 332 5.38 -14.75 -6.22
CA GLY A 332 5.64 -16.12 -6.66
C GLY A 332 5.28 -17.22 -5.65
N LYS A 333 5.10 -16.87 -4.37
CA LYS A 333 4.68 -17.81 -3.33
C LYS A 333 3.17 -17.78 -3.04
N ILE A 334 2.45 -16.82 -3.61
CA ILE A 334 0.99 -16.75 -3.52
C ILE A 334 0.37 -17.94 -4.28
N ARG A 335 -0.65 -18.53 -3.73
CA ARG A 335 -1.35 -19.68 -4.30
C ARG A 335 -2.86 -19.46 -4.26
N LYS A 336 -3.58 -20.19 -5.13
CA LYS A 336 -5.04 -20.23 -5.10
C LYS A 336 -5.56 -20.53 -3.70
N GLY A 337 -6.50 -19.71 -3.22
CA GLY A 337 -7.12 -19.81 -1.91
C GLY A 337 -6.44 -19.00 -0.79
N ASP A 338 -5.26 -18.43 -1.02
CA ASP A 338 -4.67 -17.43 -0.12
C ASP A 338 -5.55 -16.16 -0.14
N TYR A 339 -5.42 -15.31 0.87
CA TYR A 339 -6.20 -14.07 0.96
C TYR A 339 -5.30 -12.86 0.76
N LEU A 340 -5.71 -12.02 -0.18
CA LEU A 340 -5.14 -10.70 -0.44
C LEU A 340 -5.88 -9.64 0.36
N VAL A 341 -5.27 -8.50 0.57
CA VAL A 341 -5.81 -7.44 1.43
C VAL A 341 -6.03 -6.15 0.68
N TRP A 342 -7.23 -5.60 0.86
CA TRP A 342 -7.60 -4.27 0.44
C TRP A 342 -7.95 -3.43 1.68
N PRO A 343 -7.27 -2.30 1.95
CA PRO A 343 -7.56 -1.46 3.09
C PRO A 343 -8.83 -0.65 2.87
N VAL A 344 -9.63 -0.46 3.92
CA VAL A 344 -10.71 0.52 3.91
C VAL A 344 -10.11 1.91 3.81
N ILE A 345 -10.65 2.71 2.90
CA ILE A 345 -10.17 4.07 2.67
C ILE A 345 -10.56 4.95 3.86
N LYS A 346 -9.58 5.55 4.52
CA LYS A 346 -9.77 6.52 5.60
C LYS A 346 -9.77 7.93 5.02
N GLY A 347 -10.96 8.48 4.80
CA GLY A 347 -11.13 9.89 4.43
C GLY A 347 -10.87 10.81 5.63
N LYS A 348 -10.31 11.98 5.40
CA LYS A 348 -10.32 13.07 6.38
C LYS A 348 -11.74 13.64 6.40
N SER A 349 -12.41 13.65 7.56
CA SER A 349 -13.73 14.30 7.64
C SER A 349 -13.59 15.79 7.34
N GLN A 350 -13.95 16.18 6.13
CA GLN A 350 -13.86 17.57 5.66
C GLN A 350 -15.24 18.05 5.19
N LYS A 351 -15.51 19.33 5.40
CA LYS A 351 -16.69 19.97 4.82
C LYS A 351 -16.60 19.88 3.29
N SER A 352 -17.60 19.28 2.67
CA SER A 352 -17.63 19.14 1.21
C SER A 352 -17.99 20.45 0.54
N ILE A 353 -17.45 20.69 -0.63
CA ILE A 353 -17.86 21.77 -1.55
C ILE A 353 -19.17 21.42 -2.28
N PHE A 354 -19.61 20.16 -2.21
CA PHE A 354 -20.85 19.68 -2.80
C PHE A 354 -21.92 19.53 -1.73
N THR A 355 -23.17 19.81 -2.10
CA THR A 355 -24.35 19.47 -1.29
C THR A 355 -24.78 18.03 -1.57
N ASP A 356 -25.58 17.47 -0.66
CA ASP A 356 -26.16 16.12 -0.81
C ASP A 356 -27.02 16.04 -2.08
N GLY A 357 -27.79 17.09 -2.39
CA GLY A 357 -28.62 17.19 -3.60
C GLY A 357 -27.77 17.21 -4.88
N GLN A 358 -26.67 17.96 -4.88
CA GLN A 358 -25.75 17.98 -6.01
C GLN A 358 -25.09 16.61 -6.24
N ALA A 359 -24.70 15.92 -5.17
CA ALA A 359 -24.12 14.59 -5.27
C ALA A 359 -25.11 13.56 -5.83
N PHE A 360 -26.36 13.57 -5.35
CA PHE A 360 -27.43 12.72 -5.87
C PHE A 360 -27.70 13.01 -7.34
N PHE A 361 -27.83 14.28 -7.71
CA PHE A 361 -28.05 14.71 -9.10
C PHE A 361 -26.93 14.26 -10.03
N LEU A 362 -25.65 14.42 -9.64
CA LEU A 362 -24.52 13.95 -10.43
C LEU A 362 -24.52 12.43 -10.60
N GLY A 363 -24.97 11.69 -9.58
CA GLY A 363 -25.16 10.24 -9.68
C GLY A 363 -26.20 9.85 -10.74
N ILE A 364 -27.36 10.49 -10.72
CA ILE A 364 -28.41 10.31 -11.73
C ILE A 364 -27.92 10.70 -13.12
N TYR A 365 -27.24 11.85 -13.24
CA TYR A 365 -26.72 12.31 -14.52
C TYR A 365 -25.65 11.38 -15.09
N LEU A 366 -24.76 10.85 -14.26
CA LEU A 366 -23.75 9.87 -14.69
C LEU A 366 -24.40 8.55 -15.14
N ALA A 367 -25.54 8.17 -14.59
CA ALA A 367 -26.29 7.02 -15.06
C ALA A 367 -27.04 7.37 -16.38
N GLU A 368 -28.03 8.23 -16.32
CA GLU A 368 -29.08 8.42 -17.34
C GLU A 368 -28.97 9.77 -18.09
N GLY A 369 -27.99 10.61 -17.72
CA GLY A 369 -27.91 11.99 -18.21
C GLY A 369 -27.21 12.13 -19.57
N SER A 370 -27.66 13.13 -20.32
CA SER A 370 -27.02 13.63 -21.54
C SER A 370 -27.24 15.13 -21.70
N ILE A 371 -26.43 15.75 -22.55
CA ILE A 371 -26.53 17.17 -22.90
C ILE A 371 -26.86 17.24 -24.39
N ASP A 372 -27.81 18.12 -24.73
CA ASP A 372 -28.17 18.43 -26.10
C ASP A 372 -26.97 18.99 -26.88
N LYS A 373 -26.83 18.56 -28.13
CA LYS A 373 -25.79 19.07 -29.03
C LYS A 373 -26.20 20.37 -29.69
N ASP A 374 -27.49 20.50 -29.99
CA ASP A 374 -28.03 21.60 -30.81
C ASP A 374 -28.65 22.70 -29.97
N ILE A 375 -29.20 22.37 -28.80
CA ILE A 375 -29.87 23.35 -27.92
C ILE A 375 -29.00 23.70 -26.73
N LYS A 376 -28.62 24.97 -26.68
CA LYS A 376 -27.72 25.54 -25.67
C LYS A 376 -28.27 25.33 -24.26
N ASN A 377 -27.40 24.79 -23.34
CA ASN A 377 -27.68 24.57 -21.93
C ASN A 377 -28.81 23.55 -21.61
N ARG A 378 -29.26 22.76 -22.56
CA ARG A 378 -30.29 21.76 -22.35
C ARG A 378 -29.69 20.46 -21.80
N VAL A 379 -30.26 19.98 -20.72
CA VAL A 379 -29.91 18.74 -20.03
C VAL A 379 -31.07 17.76 -20.14
N TYR A 380 -30.75 16.50 -20.44
CA TYR A 380 -31.70 15.39 -20.47
C TYR A 380 -31.34 14.35 -19.42
N ILE A 381 -32.34 13.79 -18.78
CA ILE A 381 -32.25 12.59 -17.95
C ILE A 381 -33.29 11.60 -18.45
N ALA A 382 -32.82 10.49 -19.02
CA ALA A 382 -33.69 9.42 -19.46
C ALA A 382 -34.37 8.76 -18.24
N CYS A 383 -35.63 8.39 -18.38
CA CYS A 383 -36.39 7.76 -17.30
C CYS A 383 -37.45 6.78 -17.83
N ASP A 384 -37.88 5.88 -16.98
CA ASP A 384 -39.07 5.07 -17.22
C ASP A 384 -40.30 5.85 -16.71
N LYS A 385 -41.22 6.22 -17.59
CA LYS A 385 -42.40 7.00 -17.19
C LYS A 385 -43.34 6.29 -16.20
N ARG A 386 -43.23 4.96 -16.12
CA ARG A 386 -43.99 4.16 -15.15
C ARG A 386 -43.40 4.25 -13.72
N ASP A 387 -42.17 4.71 -13.59
CA ASP A 387 -41.49 4.86 -12.31
C ASP A 387 -41.77 6.24 -11.69
N ALA A 388 -43.00 6.46 -11.29
CA ALA A 388 -43.47 7.75 -10.74
C ALA A 388 -42.65 8.18 -9.50
N ASP A 389 -42.25 7.23 -8.64
CA ASP A 389 -41.52 7.54 -7.40
C ASP A 389 -40.10 7.99 -7.67
N THR A 390 -39.37 7.29 -8.54
CA THR A 390 -38.02 7.71 -8.94
C THR A 390 -38.06 9.05 -9.67
N ASN A 391 -39.02 9.21 -10.60
CA ASN A 391 -39.17 10.44 -11.35
C ASN A 391 -39.46 11.63 -10.45
N ARG A 392 -40.34 11.46 -9.46
CA ARG A 392 -40.63 12.46 -8.44
C ARG A 392 -39.36 12.85 -7.67
N GLN A 393 -38.60 11.89 -7.16
CA GLN A 393 -37.38 12.15 -6.44
C GLN A 393 -36.35 12.94 -7.28
N ILE A 394 -36.22 12.62 -8.57
CA ILE A 394 -35.33 13.34 -9.50
C ILE A 394 -35.81 14.78 -9.68
N ILE A 395 -37.12 14.99 -9.93
CA ILE A 395 -37.71 16.31 -10.14
C ILE A 395 -37.58 17.18 -8.90
N GLU A 396 -37.92 16.66 -7.72
CA GLU A 396 -37.77 17.36 -6.46
C GLU A 396 -36.33 17.73 -6.16
N ASN A 397 -35.40 16.83 -6.48
CA ASN A 397 -33.97 17.10 -6.33
C ASN A 397 -33.50 18.22 -7.28
N ILE A 398 -33.93 18.22 -8.54
CA ILE A 398 -33.62 19.29 -9.51
C ILE A 398 -34.18 20.62 -9.01
N GLN A 399 -35.43 20.64 -8.54
CA GLN A 399 -36.05 21.84 -8.01
C GLN A 399 -35.33 22.38 -6.78
N LYS A 400 -35.01 21.51 -5.83
CA LYS A 400 -34.29 21.88 -4.59
C LYS A 400 -32.85 22.34 -4.85
N THR A 401 -32.16 21.71 -5.80
CA THR A 401 -30.73 21.95 -6.05
C THR A 401 -30.50 23.15 -6.96
N TRP A 402 -31.37 23.36 -7.93
CA TRP A 402 -31.22 24.37 -9.00
C TRP A 402 -32.36 25.40 -9.09
N GLY A 403 -33.42 25.24 -8.31
CA GLY A 403 -34.60 26.11 -8.39
C GLY A 403 -35.48 25.87 -9.63
N ILE A 404 -35.25 24.79 -10.37
CA ILE A 404 -35.86 24.57 -11.68
C ILE A 404 -37.09 23.69 -11.55
N LYS A 405 -38.24 24.16 -12.04
CA LYS A 405 -39.45 23.34 -12.19
C LYS A 405 -39.36 22.55 -13.49
N THR A 406 -39.54 21.24 -13.41
CA THR A 406 -39.52 20.34 -14.57
C THR A 406 -40.55 19.21 -14.41
N LYS A 407 -40.79 18.44 -15.46
CA LYS A 407 -41.72 17.30 -15.46
C LYS A 407 -41.19 16.18 -16.36
N VAL A 408 -41.79 15.00 -16.25
CA VAL A 408 -41.55 13.91 -17.21
C VAL A 408 -42.28 14.24 -18.50
N GLU A 409 -41.56 14.16 -19.61
CA GLU A 409 -42.09 14.30 -20.95
C GLU A 409 -42.03 12.94 -21.67
N ASN A 410 -43.03 12.68 -22.48
CA ASN A 410 -43.09 11.44 -23.29
C ASN A 410 -42.12 11.54 -24.46
N ILE A 411 -41.42 10.45 -24.73
CA ILE A 411 -40.66 10.23 -25.96
C ILE A 411 -41.37 9.11 -26.75
N ASN A 412 -41.07 9.02 -28.03
CA ASN A 412 -41.66 8.04 -28.96
C ASN A 412 -41.26 6.59 -28.62
N SER A 413 -41.44 6.17 -27.36
CA SER A 413 -41.27 4.78 -26.90
C SER A 413 -42.39 4.43 -25.91
N VAL A 414 -42.73 3.15 -25.83
CA VAL A 414 -43.86 2.66 -25.01
C VAL A 414 -43.70 3.04 -23.55
N ASN A 415 -42.51 2.92 -23.01
CA ASN A 415 -42.21 3.13 -21.57
C ASN A 415 -41.19 4.25 -21.31
N GLY A 416 -40.61 4.80 -22.36
CA GLY A 416 -39.57 5.83 -22.23
C GLY A 416 -40.14 7.21 -21.93
N GLY A 417 -39.52 7.90 -21.02
CA GLY A 417 -39.73 9.30 -20.71
C GLY A 417 -38.40 10.03 -20.61
N VAL A 418 -38.48 11.33 -20.58
CA VAL A 418 -37.33 12.20 -20.36
C VAL A 418 -37.70 13.34 -19.42
N ILE A 419 -36.83 13.61 -18.49
CA ILE A 419 -36.87 14.84 -17.68
C ILE A 419 -35.88 15.80 -18.31
N ARG A 420 -36.37 16.93 -18.83
CA ARG A 420 -35.50 17.92 -19.49
C ARG A 420 -35.66 19.30 -18.88
N PHE A 421 -34.58 20.03 -18.87
CA PHE A 421 -34.54 21.42 -18.45
C PHE A 421 -33.38 22.15 -19.11
N SER A 422 -33.44 23.47 -19.10
CA SER A 422 -32.36 24.31 -19.64
C SER A 422 -31.91 25.28 -18.57
N ASP A 423 -30.65 25.14 -18.14
CA ASP A 423 -30.03 26.04 -17.16
C ASP A 423 -28.52 26.12 -17.35
N LYS A 424 -28.00 27.35 -17.38
CA LYS A 424 -26.57 27.63 -17.65
C LYS A 424 -25.67 27.15 -16.50
N ASN A 425 -26.13 27.31 -15.25
CA ASN A 425 -25.33 26.96 -14.06
C ASN A 425 -25.27 25.45 -13.87
N ALA A 426 -26.41 24.77 -14.00
CA ALA A 426 -26.47 23.32 -13.94
C ALA A 426 -25.61 22.68 -15.05
N LYS A 427 -25.68 23.20 -16.28
CA LYS A 427 -24.83 22.71 -17.37
C LYS A 427 -23.34 22.95 -17.09
N LYS A 428 -22.96 24.16 -16.66
CA LYS A 428 -21.56 24.46 -16.30
C LYS A 428 -21.04 23.56 -15.19
N PHE A 429 -21.91 23.26 -14.22
CA PHE A 429 -21.59 22.34 -13.13
C PHE A 429 -21.39 20.91 -13.64
N ILE A 430 -22.27 20.41 -14.52
CA ILE A 430 -22.12 19.12 -15.17
C ILE A 430 -20.84 19.03 -15.98
N ASP A 431 -20.59 20.02 -16.85
CA ASP A 431 -19.38 20.05 -17.68
C ASP A 431 -18.09 20.03 -16.85
N LYS A 432 -18.11 20.62 -15.66
CA LYS A 432 -16.97 20.63 -14.75
C LYS A 432 -16.76 19.27 -14.07
N HIS A 433 -17.83 18.56 -13.69
CA HIS A 433 -17.75 17.43 -12.80
C HIS A 433 -18.06 16.08 -13.45
N CYS A 434 -18.62 16.07 -14.66
CA CYS A 434 -18.93 14.86 -15.42
C CYS A 434 -18.33 14.93 -16.83
N SER A 435 -17.81 13.81 -17.30
CA SER A 435 -17.33 13.72 -18.70
C SER A 435 -18.48 13.44 -19.64
N LYS A 436 -18.39 13.95 -20.87
CA LYS A 436 -19.32 13.64 -21.96
C LYS A 436 -19.11 12.22 -22.47
N TYR A 437 -20.18 11.61 -23.00
CA TYR A 437 -20.24 10.27 -23.59
C TYR A 437 -20.04 9.11 -22.63
N ALA A 438 -20.80 8.03 -22.86
CA ALA A 438 -20.90 6.89 -21.97
C ALA A 438 -19.56 6.18 -21.68
N LEU A 439 -18.66 6.06 -22.67
CA LEU A 439 -17.33 5.46 -22.51
C LEU A 439 -16.39 6.28 -21.62
N ASN A 440 -16.56 7.60 -21.61
CA ASN A 440 -15.67 8.52 -20.92
C ASN A 440 -16.24 8.99 -19.58
N LYS A 441 -17.41 8.47 -19.16
CA LYS A 441 -18.02 8.83 -17.88
C LYS A 441 -17.05 8.57 -16.74
N LYS A 442 -16.80 9.58 -15.92
CA LYS A 442 -15.97 9.52 -14.71
C LYS A 442 -16.35 10.64 -13.75
N LEU A 443 -16.06 10.45 -12.49
CA LEU A 443 -16.13 11.51 -11.48
C LEU A 443 -14.93 12.45 -11.69
N SER A 444 -15.15 13.74 -11.57
CA SER A 444 -14.03 14.70 -11.49
C SER A 444 -13.17 14.42 -10.26
N ALA A 445 -11.93 14.88 -10.26
CA ALA A 445 -11.02 14.74 -9.12
C ALA A 445 -11.61 15.39 -7.85
N GLU A 446 -12.29 16.54 -7.98
CA GLU A 446 -12.92 17.25 -6.86
C GLU A 446 -14.10 16.44 -6.28
N LEU A 447 -14.96 15.89 -7.15
CA LEU A 447 -16.11 15.08 -6.72
C LEU A 447 -15.64 13.77 -6.09
N PHE A 448 -14.68 13.09 -6.71
CA PHE A 448 -14.12 11.84 -6.18
C PHE A 448 -13.48 12.06 -4.80
N SER A 449 -12.65 13.10 -4.66
CA SER A 449 -12.04 13.47 -3.37
C SER A 449 -13.09 13.81 -2.31
N SER A 450 -14.15 14.54 -2.69
CA SER A 450 -15.25 14.85 -1.77
C SER A 450 -16.00 13.59 -1.33
N CYS A 451 -16.24 12.64 -2.25
CA CYS A 451 -16.84 11.36 -1.91
C CYS A 451 -15.96 10.50 -0.98
N ILE A 452 -14.64 10.53 -1.14
CA ILE A 452 -13.72 9.82 -0.25
C ILE A 452 -13.76 10.42 1.17
N ASN A 453 -13.82 11.75 1.30
CA ASN A 453 -13.70 12.45 2.57
C ASN A 453 -15.06 12.72 3.27
N ASN A 454 -16.18 12.54 2.58
CA ASN A 454 -17.52 12.80 3.13
C ASN A 454 -18.48 11.65 2.81
N ALA A 455 -18.96 10.96 3.83
CA ALA A 455 -19.84 9.81 3.70
C ALA A 455 -21.22 10.16 3.11
N ASN A 456 -21.77 11.34 3.45
CA ASN A 456 -23.08 11.75 2.93
C ASN A 456 -23.02 12.00 1.43
N ILE A 457 -22.01 12.74 0.97
CA ILE A 457 -21.78 12.99 -0.47
C ILE A 457 -21.59 11.67 -1.22
N ARG A 458 -20.78 10.76 -0.68
CA ARG A 458 -20.54 9.44 -1.25
C ARG A 458 -21.81 8.62 -1.37
N ARG A 459 -22.62 8.54 -0.30
CA ARG A 459 -23.88 7.78 -0.26
C ARG A 459 -24.91 8.35 -1.21
N ASN A 460 -25.07 9.66 -1.26
CA ASN A 460 -26.00 10.31 -2.19
C ASN A 460 -25.59 10.12 -3.65
N LEU A 461 -24.30 10.20 -3.97
CA LEU A 461 -23.80 9.87 -5.31
C LEU A 461 -24.09 8.41 -5.68
N LEU A 462 -23.75 7.45 -4.79
CA LEU A 462 -24.03 6.02 -5.01
C LEU A 462 -25.53 5.75 -5.15
N LYS A 463 -26.37 6.41 -4.35
CA LYS A 463 -27.83 6.33 -4.45
C LYS A 463 -28.30 6.75 -5.85
N GLY A 464 -27.85 7.90 -6.33
CA GLY A 464 -28.20 8.38 -7.67
C GLY A 464 -27.73 7.44 -8.79
N LEU A 465 -26.48 7.00 -8.75
CA LEU A 465 -25.91 6.05 -9.73
C LEU A 465 -26.74 4.76 -9.81
N PHE A 466 -27.02 4.12 -8.66
CA PHE A 466 -27.75 2.86 -8.63
C PHE A 466 -29.25 3.02 -8.87
N LEU A 467 -29.80 4.20 -8.60
CA LEU A 467 -31.19 4.49 -8.92
C LEU A 467 -31.42 4.59 -10.44
N GLY A 468 -30.46 5.16 -11.20
CA GLY A 468 -30.45 5.11 -12.67
C GLY A 468 -30.06 3.73 -13.20
N ASP A 469 -28.80 3.53 -13.49
CA ASP A 469 -28.23 2.33 -14.17
C ASP A 469 -28.22 1.04 -13.31
N GLY A 470 -28.51 1.11 -12.02
CA GLY A 470 -28.56 -0.07 -11.15
C GLY A 470 -29.77 -0.96 -11.46
N SER A 471 -29.60 -2.26 -11.31
CA SER A 471 -30.68 -3.24 -11.43
C SER A 471 -30.67 -4.22 -10.26
N ILE A 472 -31.83 -4.80 -10.01
CA ILE A 472 -32.00 -5.87 -9.02
C ILE A 472 -32.42 -7.13 -9.75
N SER A 473 -31.62 -8.17 -9.61
CA SER A 473 -31.95 -9.50 -10.11
C SER A 473 -31.62 -10.55 -9.05
N SER A 474 -32.57 -11.47 -8.79
CA SER A 474 -32.38 -12.53 -7.79
C SER A 474 -31.87 -11.99 -6.42
N ARG A 475 -32.43 -10.85 -5.98
CA ARG A 475 -32.03 -10.14 -4.75
C ARG A 475 -30.56 -9.71 -4.70
N VAL A 476 -29.97 -9.40 -5.83
CA VAL A 476 -28.59 -8.90 -5.97
C VAL A 476 -28.66 -7.50 -6.58
N TYR A 477 -27.96 -6.54 -5.98
CA TYR A 477 -27.73 -5.27 -6.63
C TYR A 477 -26.66 -5.42 -7.70
N ASN A 478 -26.97 -4.99 -8.91
CA ASN A 478 -26.06 -4.95 -10.04
C ASN A 478 -25.94 -3.51 -10.53
N TYR A 479 -24.72 -3.10 -10.87
CA TYR A 479 -24.45 -1.88 -11.60
C TYR A 479 -23.58 -2.19 -12.80
N THR A 480 -23.99 -1.79 -14.00
CA THR A 480 -23.25 -2.09 -15.23
C THR A 480 -22.93 -0.80 -15.96
N THR A 481 -21.69 -0.65 -16.39
CA THR A 481 -21.21 0.50 -17.18
C THR A 481 -20.21 0.05 -18.23
N ILE A 482 -20.11 0.78 -19.32
CA ILE A 482 -19.06 0.62 -20.33
C ILE A 482 -17.84 1.52 -20.05
N SER A 483 -17.91 2.39 -19.06
CA SER A 483 -16.79 3.21 -18.63
C SER A 483 -15.94 2.49 -17.59
N LEU A 484 -14.72 2.14 -17.96
CA LEU A 484 -13.73 1.55 -17.05
C LEU A 484 -13.43 2.50 -15.87
N GLN A 485 -13.29 3.81 -16.13
CA GLN A 485 -12.95 4.79 -15.09
C GLN A 485 -14.07 4.90 -14.04
N LEU A 486 -15.31 5.02 -14.47
CA LEU A 486 -16.46 5.07 -13.55
C LEU A 486 -16.60 3.78 -12.75
N TYR A 487 -16.45 2.63 -13.41
CA TYR A 487 -16.44 1.32 -12.77
C TYR A 487 -15.39 1.22 -11.66
N LEU A 488 -14.14 1.62 -11.94
CA LEU A 488 -13.06 1.60 -10.95
C LEU A 488 -13.35 2.56 -9.78
N GLN A 489 -13.83 3.75 -10.06
CA GLN A 489 -14.16 4.73 -9.03
C GLN A 489 -15.29 4.24 -8.10
N ILE A 490 -16.37 3.65 -8.63
CA ILE A 490 -17.47 3.09 -7.83
C ILE A 490 -16.96 1.99 -6.89
N ARG A 491 -16.07 1.12 -7.33
CA ARG A 491 -15.46 0.07 -6.48
C ARG A 491 -14.82 0.66 -5.23
N TYR A 492 -14.09 1.75 -5.37
CA TYR A 492 -13.43 2.42 -4.25
C TYR A 492 -14.43 3.10 -3.31
N LEU A 493 -15.51 3.68 -3.85
CA LEU A 493 -16.57 4.26 -3.03
C LEU A 493 -17.30 3.19 -2.21
N LEU A 494 -17.56 2.02 -2.77
CA LEU A 494 -18.15 0.89 -2.05
C LEU A 494 -17.21 0.36 -0.96
N CYS A 495 -15.90 0.28 -1.25
CA CYS A 495 -14.90 -0.10 -0.26
C CYS A 495 -14.86 0.89 0.92
N ALA A 496 -14.98 2.20 0.66
CA ALA A 496 -15.03 3.23 1.70
C ALA A 496 -16.30 3.11 2.59
N GLU A 497 -17.39 2.52 2.09
CA GLU A 497 -18.60 2.18 2.86
C GLU A 497 -18.53 0.79 3.53
N LYS A 498 -17.38 0.11 3.46
CA LYS A 498 -17.19 -1.28 3.94
C LYS A 498 -18.20 -2.25 3.33
N ILE A 499 -18.52 -2.06 2.04
CA ILE A 499 -19.44 -2.92 1.27
C ILE A 499 -18.62 -3.79 0.34
N ALA A 500 -18.65 -5.10 0.57
CA ALA A 500 -18.00 -6.05 -0.31
C ALA A 500 -18.84 -6.32 -1.57
N PHE A 501 -18.15 -6.49 -2.67
CA PHE A 501 -18.75 -6.70 -3.98
C PHE A 501 -17.95 -7.70 -4.81
N THR A 502 -18.51 -8.14 -5.90
CA THR A 502 -17.80 -8.92 -6.92
C THR A 502 -17.92 -8.22 -8.27
N CYS A 503 -16.91 -8.40 -9.10
CA CYS A 503 -16.82 -7.79 -10.40
C CYS A 503 -16.90 -8.85 -11.51
N ASN A 504 -17.47 -8.45 -12.64
CA ASN A 504 -17.50 -9.25 -13.87
C ASN A 504 -17.32 -8.34 -15.07
N THR A 505 -16.50 -8.76 -16.01
CA THR A 505 -16.27 -8.06 -17.27
C THR A 505 -16.82 -8.91 -18.39
N LYS A 506 -17.70 -8.34 -19.22
CA LYS A 506 -18.14 -8.93 -20.49
C LYS A 506 -17.27 -8.34 -21.59
N LYS A 507 -16.53 -9.19 -22.30
CA LYS A 507 -15.72 -8.75 -23.44
C LYS A 507 -16.60 -8.18 -24.56
N ALA A 508 -16.03 -7.30 -25.35
CA ALA A 508 -16.67 -6.80 -26.57
C ALA A 508 -17.00 -7.98 -27.51
N TYR A 509 -18.19 -7.94 -28.08
CA TYR A 509 -18.64 -8.92 -29.07
C TYR A 509 -19.55 -8.24 -30.09
N GLY A 510 -19.24 -8.37 -31.37
CA GLY A 510 -19.94 -7.64 -32.44
C GLY A 510 -19.90 -6.13 -32.21
N ASN A 511 -21.05 -5.48 -32.27
CA ASN A 511 -21.18 -4.02 -32.00
C ASN A 511 -21.25 -3.66 -30.51
N HIS A 512 -21.24 -4.65 -29.60
CA HIS A 512 -21.29 -4.41 -28.17
C HIS A 512 -19.90 -4.12 -27.61
N LYS A 513 -19.76 -3.00 -26.89
CA LYS A 513 -18.53 -2.61 -26.21
C LYS A 513 -18.32 -3.46 -24.95
N GLU A 514 -17.08 -3.49 -24.47
CA GLU A 514 -16.76 -4.11 -23.20
C GLU A 514 -17.58 -3.47 -22.07
N ALA A 515 -18.16 -4.29 -21.20
CA ALA A 515 -19.02 -3.85 -20.12
C ALA A 515 -18.57 -4.42 -18.77
N TYR A 516 -18.56 -3.57 -17.77
CA TYR A 516 -18.10 -3.85 -16.41
C TYR A 516 -19.30 -3.89 -15.46
N THR A 517 -19.46 -4.98 -14.73
CA THR A 517 -20.57 -5.16 -13.79
C THR A 517 -20.07 -5.33 -12.37
N ILE A 518 -20.59 -4.54 -11.45
CA ILE A 518 -20.40 -4.67 -10.00
C ILE A 518 -21.63 -5.35 -9.42
N ARG A 519 -21.44 -6.33 -8.52
CA ARG A 519 -22.51 -7.10 -7.87
C ARG A 519 -22.36 -7.13 -6.37
N ILE A 520 -23.39 -6.69 -5.63
CA ILE A 520 -23.49 -6.77 -4.17
C ILE A 520 -24.44 -7.92 -3.85
N ARG A 521 -23.90 -9.03 -3.30
CA ARG A 521 -24.55 -10.34 -3.33
C ARG A 521 -24.88 -10.93 -1.97
N THR A 522 -24.05 -10.69 -0.94
CA THR A 522 -24.28 -11.31 0.37
C THR A 522 -25.31 -10.53 1.16
N SER A 523 -26.06 -11.20 2.03
CA SER A 523 -27.13 -10.58 2.81
C SER A 523 -26.65 -9.43 3.67
N GLN A 524 -25.48 -9.56 4.27
CA GLN A 524 -24.85 -8.51 5.05
C GLN A 524 -24.59 -7.26 4.22
N GLU A 525 -24.02 -7.46 3.02
CA GLU A 525 -23.68 -6.36 2.12
C GLU A 525 -24.91 -5.74 1.47
N ILE A 526 -25.91 -6.55 1.14
CA ILE A 526 -27.23 -6.09 0.69
C ILE A 526 -27.88 -5.22 1.77
N GLY A 527 -27.81 -5.63 3.05
CA GLY A 527 -28.33 -4.85 4.17
C GLY A 527 -27.59 -3.52 4.35
N LYS A 528 -26.27 -3.50 4.22
CA LYS A 528 -25.47 -2.27 4.28
C LYS A 528 -25.83 -1.33 3.12
N PHE A 529 -25.87 -1.85 1.88
CA PHE A 529 -26.19 -1.06 0.71
C PHE A 529 -27.66 -0.65 0.67
N GLY A 530 -28.57 -1.47 1.19
CA GLY A 530 -29.98 -1.16 1.37
C GLY A 530 -30.20 0.11 2.18
N LYS A 531 -29.40 0.38 3.21
CA LYS A 531 -29.45 1.65 3.97
C LYS A 531 -29.17 2.86 3.08
N ILE A 532 -28.27 2.73 2.09
CA ILE A 532 -28.00 3.79 1.11
C ILE A 532 -29.20 3.97 0.18
N MET A 533 -29.85 2.88 -0.21
CA MET A 533 -31.01 2.87 -1.11
C MET A 533 -32.35 3.13 -0.39
N ALA A 534 -32.33 3.41 0.91
CA ALA A 534 -33.55 3.66 1.69
C ALA A 534 -34.38 4.79 1.07
N GLY A 535 -35.71 4.61 1.07
CA GLY A 535 -36.66 5.56 0.46
C GLY A 535 -36.68 5.52 -1.09
N THR A 536 -36.13 4.50 -1.72
CA THR A 536 -36.25 4.30 -3.18
C THR A 536 -36.93 2.97 -3.51
N ARG A 537 -37.49 2.84 -4.72
CA ARG A 537 -38.06 1.57 -5.19
C ARG A 537 -37.05 0.43 -5.29
N LYS A 538 -35.77 0.76 -5.40
CA LYS A 538 -34.68 -0.22 -5.45
C LYS A 538 -34.14 -0.59 -4.05
N TYR A 539 -34.91 -0.28 -3.00
CA TYR A 539 -34.58 -0.73 -1.65
C TYR A 539 -34.78 -2.24 -1.50
N LEU A 540 -33.74 -2.92 -1.02
CA LEU A 540 -33.85 -4.32 -0.60
C LEU A 540 -33.60 -4.42 0.91
N ALA A 541 -34.61 -4.88 1.64
CA ALA A 541 -34.40 -5.29 3.02
C ALA A 541 -33.42 -6.47 3.05
N ALA A 542 -32.55 -6.50 4.06
CA ALA A 542 -31.65 -7.63 4.23
C ALA A 542 -32.47 -8.92 4.34
N PRO A 543 -32.26 -9.92 3.50
CA PRO A 543 -32.99 -11.19 3.61
C PRO A 543 -32.62 -11.85 4.95
N PHE A 544 -33.60 -12.46 5.62
CA PHE A 544 -33.36 -13.38 6.74
C PHE A 544 -32.45 -14.53 6.24
N VAL A 545 -31.23 -14.63 6.76
CA VAL A 545 -30.25 -15.58 6.24
C VAL A 545 -29.97 -16.69 7.22
N LYS A 546 -30.17 -17.92 6.77
CA LYS A 546 -29.31 -19.04 7.20
C LYS A 546 -27.86 -18.63 6.94
N LYS A 547 -26.98 -18.65 7.97
CA LYS A 547 -25.53 -18.37 7.88
C LYS A 547 -24.95 -18.96 6.62
N THR A 548 -24.76 -18.16 5.59
CA THR A 548 -24.02 -18.57 4.40
C THR A 548 -22.54 -18.63 4.77
N ARG A 549 -21.86 -19.69 4.33
CA ARG A 549 -20.46 -20.02 4.63
C ARG A 549 -19.44 -19.12 3.92
N THR A 550 -19.77 -17.90 3.61
CA THR A 550 -18.81 -16.92 3.10
C THR A 550 -18.15 -16.26 4.32
N PRO A 551 -16.81 -16.27 4.41
CA PRO A 551 -16.13 -15.50 5.45
C PRO A 551 -16.51 -14.04 5.33
N ASP A 552 -16.63 -13.34 6.47
CA ASP A 552 -16.80 -11.89 6.50
C ASP A 552 -15.67 -11.27 5.67
N SER A 553 -16.04 -10.58 4.60
CA SER A 553 -15.07 -9.98 3.69
C SER A 553 -14.29 -8.86 4.35
N PHE A 554 -14.84 -8.25 5.40
CA PHE A 554 -14.21 -7.20 6.18
C PHE A 554 -13.98 -7.66 7.62
N ALA A 555 -12.75 -7.49 8.09
CA ALA A 555 -12.41 -7.53 9.50
C ALA A 555 -11.65 -6.24 9.83
N ASP A 556 -12.13 -5.49 10.81
CA ASP A 556 -11.66 -4.16 11.15
C ASP A 556 -11.73 -3.19 9.93
N ASP A 557 -10.58 -2.66 9.54
CA ASP A 557 -10.42 -1.76 8.38
C ASP A 557 -9.80 -2.46 7.16
N LEU A 558 -9.91 -3.77 7.07
CA LEU A 558 -9.35 -4.57 5.98
C LEU A 558 -10.40 -5.45 5.32
N CYS A 559 -10.38 -5.49 3.99
CA CYS A 559 -11.16 -6.43 3.19
C CYS A 559 -10.26 -7.58 2.72
N PHE A 560 -10.66 -8.81 3.00
CA PHE A 560 -9.92 -10.01 2.61
C PHE A 560 -10.53 -10.62 1.35
N ILE A 561 -9.71 -10.76 0.30
CA ILE A 561 -10.13 -11.23 -1.01
C ILE A 561 -9.41 -12.54 -1.33
N PRO A 562 -10.11 -13.68 -1.48
CA PRO A 562 -9.46 -14.93 -1.81
C PRO A 562 -8.87 -14.92 -3.22
N VAL A 563 -7.70 -15.51 -3.38
CA VAL A 563 -7.05 -15.72 -4.69
C VAL A 563 -7.77 -16.82 -5.45
N LYS A 564 -8.27 -16.47 -6.65
CA LYS A 564 -8.98 -17.41 -7.54
C LYS A 564 -8.02 -18.21 -8.41
N GLN A 565 -7.00 -17.54 -8.95
CA GLN A 565 -6.06 -18.12 -9.90
C GLN A 565 -4.70 -17.43 -9.77
N VAL A 566 -3.66 -18.21 -9.99
CA VAL A 566 -2.28 -17.74 -10.11
C VAL A 566 -1.69 -18.43 -11.33
N SER A 567 -0.97 -17.70 -12.18
CA SER A 567 -0.27 -18.23 -13.35
C SER A 567 1.02 -17.44 -13.59
N GLU A 568 2.06 -18.11 -14.03
CA GLU A 568 3.29 -17.48 -14.52
C GLU A 568 3.17 -17.21 -16.02
N LEU A 569 3.76 -16.11 -16.46
CA LEU A 569 3.76 -15.65 -17.85
C LEU A 569 5.17 -15.17 -18.20
N ALA A 570 5.61 -15.43 -19.42
CA ALA A 570 6.74 -14.72 -19.99
C ALA A 570 6.32 -13.29 -20.31
N TYR A 571 7.15 -12.32 -19.95
CA TYR A 571 6.87 -10.90 -20.18
C TYR A 571 8.13 -10.20 -20.66
N CYS A 572 7.96 -9.42 -21.73
CA CYS A 572 8.98 -8.52 -22.25
C CYS A 572 8.34 -7.14 -22.36
N GLY A 573 8.89 -6.16 -21.65
CA GLY A 573 8.40 -4.79 -21.67
C GLY A 573 8.67 -4.03 -20.37
N THR A 574 8.16 -2.80 -20.32
CA THR A 574 8.35 -1.89 -19.18
C THR A 574 7.56 -2.33 -17.95
N VAL A 575 8.17 -2.22 -16.77
CA VAL A 575 7.50 -2.37 -15.47
C VAL A 575 7.79 -1.17 -14.58
N TYR A 576 6.92 -0.95 -13.58
CA TYR A 576 6.92 0.25 -12.74
C TYR A 576 7.01 -0.08 -11.26
N ASN A 577 7.66 0.79 -10.51
CA ASN A 577 7.63 0.82 -9.05
C ASN A 577 7.53 2.26 -8.55
N PHE A 578 7.15 2.46 -7.29
CA PHE A 578 6.87 3.78 -6.75
C PHE A 578 7.48 3.92 -5.36
N GLU A 579 8.22 4.99 -5.14
CA GLU A 579 8.61 5.39 -3.79
C GLU A 579 7.45 6.15 -3.15
N ILE A 580 7.02 5.68 -1.99
CA ILE A 580 5.87 6.23 -1.28
C ILE A 580 6.29 6.76 0.08
N GLU A 581 5.91 7.99 0.37
CA GLU A 581 6.19 8.68 1.63
C GLU A 581 5.77 7.83 2.84
N SER A 582 6.69 7.59 3.75
CA SER A 582 6.50 6.94 5.07
C SER A 582 6.12 5.47 5.09
N ASN A 583 5.53 4.89 4.04
CA ASN A 583 4.92 3.55 4.11
C ASN A 583 5.45 2.55 3.09
N GLU A 584 6.15 3.01 2.04
CA GLU A 584 6.70 2.21 0.93
C GLU A 584 5.72 1.16 0.36
N THR A 585 4.40 1.40 0.48
CA THR A 585 3.34 0.49 0.06
C THR A 585 2.31 1.21 -0.80
N TYR A 586 1.67 0.48 -1.70
CA TYR A 586 0.58 1.01 -2.50
C TYR A 586 -0.44 -0.07 -2.89
N LEU A 587 -1.65 0.37 -3.22
CA LEU A 587 -2.70 -0.51 -3.73
C LEU A 587 -2.50 -0.73 -5.24
N ALA A 588 -2.09 -1.94 -5.64
CA ALA A 588 -1.98 -2.37 -7.03
C ALA A 588 -3.27 -3.08 -7.45
N ASN A 589 -4.08 -2.49 -8.31
CA ASN A 589 -5.43 -2.92 -8.69
C ASN A 589 -6.36 -3.19 -7.49
N SER A 590 -6.15 -4.27 -6.76
CA SER A 590 -7.05 -4.73 -5.69
C SER A 590 -6.34 -5.31 -4.46
N PHE A 591 -5.02 -5.15 -4.33
CA PHE A 591 -4.28 -5.58 -3.13
C PHE A 591 -2.97 -4.81 -2.94
N ILE A 592 -2.43 -4.87 -1.73
CA ILE A 592 -1.28 -4.08 -1.28
C ILE A 592 0.05 -4.77 -1.58
N VAL A 593 1.04 -3.99 -2.02
CA VAL A 593 2.42 -4.36 -2.40
C VAL A 593 3.49 -3.40 -1.83
N HIS A 594 4.80 -3.77 -1.82
CA HIS A 594 5.91 -3.06 -1.12
C HIS A 594 7.27 -2.99 -1.88
N ASN A 595 8.23 -2.10 -1.48
CA ASN A 595 9.52 -1.75 -2.16
C ASN A 595 10.86 -2.16 -1.44
N CYS A 596 12.13 -1.90 -1.94
CA CYS A 596 13.46 -2.58 -1.62
C CYS A 596 14.81 -1.81 -1.50
N LEU A 597 16.01 -2.45 -1.39
CA LEU A 597 17.22 -2.45 -0.56
C LEU A 597 18.66 -2.09 -1.11
N PRO A 598 19.05 -1.23 -2.05
CA PRO A 598 20.45 -1.00 -2.48
C PRO A 598 21.27 0.02 -1.69
N LYS A 599 20.71 0.78 -0.77
CA LYS A 599 21.33 1.99 -0.16
C LYS A 599 22.55 1.76 0.72
N ASP A 600 22.60 0.66 1.49
CA ASP A 600 23.59 0.49 2.58
C ASP A 600 25.02 0.24 2.06
N LEU A 601 25.18 -0.48 0.96
CA LEU A 601 26.48 -0.73 0.34
C LEU A 601 27.11 0.58 -0.20
N ASN A 602 26.29 1.40 -0.87
CA ASN A 602 26.74 2.66 -1.44
C ASN A 602 27.06 3.70 -0.35
N ALA A 603 26.25 3.79 0.70
CA ALA A 603 26.50 4.68 1.84
C ALA A 603 27.84 4.39 2.52
N LEU A 604 28.17 3.09 2.74
CA LEU A 604 29.45 2.70 3.33
C LEU A 604 30.62 2.94 2.39
N THR A 605 30.43 2.70 1.09
CA THR A 605 31.43 3.03 0.06
C THR A 605 31.75 4.52 0.05
N HIS A 606 30.72 5.38 0.14
CA HIS A 606 30.89 6.83 0.21
C HIS A 606 31.64 7.26 1.50
N LEU A 607 31.24 6.71 2.65
CA LEU A 607 31.90 6.96 3.92
C LEU A 607 33.40 6.59 3.87
N ALA A 608 33.72 5.40 3.35
CA ALA A 608 35.11 4.96 3.25
C ALA A 608 35.96 5.94 2.44
N LYS A 609 35.45 6.43 1.32
CA LYS A 609 36.12 7.46 0.51
C LYS A 609 36.30 8.78 1.28
N SER A 610 35.30 9.24 2.02
CA SER A 610 35.38 10.46 2.82
C SER A 610 36.42 10.36 3.95
N LEU A 611 36.79 9.14 4.35
CA LEU A 611 37.85 8.85 5.32
C LEU A 611 39.24 8.64 4.66
N GLY A 612 39.35 8.91 3.35
CA GLY A 612 40.58 8.72 2.58
C GLY A 612 40.91 7.25 2.28
N TYR A 613 39.98 6.32 2.49
CA TYR A 613 40.12 4.91 2.19
C TYR A 613 39.35 4.53 0.94
N GLU A 614 40.05 3.94 -0.06
CA GLU A 614 39.39 3.46 -1.29
C GLU A 614 38.94 1.99 -1.12
N PRO A 615 37.63 1.73 -0.92
CA PRO A 615 37.12 0.39 -0.58
C PRO A 615 36.98 -0.47 -1.83
N GLN A 616 38.04 -1.19 -2.20
CA GLN A 616 38.12 -1.98 -3.43
C GLN A 616 37.07 -3.10 -3.49
N LEU A 617 36.88 -3.86 -2.40
CA LEU A 617 35.91 -4.97 -2.35
C LEU A 617 34.47 -4.44 -2.47
N LEU A 618 34.09 -3.39 -1.72
CA LEU A 618 32.75 -2.82 -1.80
C LEU A 618 32.46 -2.27 -3.20
N LYS A 619 33.46 -1.63 -3.81
CA LYS A 619 33.36 -1.18 -5.21
C LYS A 619 33.23 -2.35 -6.17
N GLN A 620 33.98 -3.43 -5.93
CA GLN A 620 33.93 -4.61 -6.79
C GLN A 620 32.62 -5.36 -6.62
N ILE A 621 32.10 -5.50 -5.41
CA ILE A 621 30.74 -6.04 -5.14
C ILE A 621 29.69 -5.23 -5.92
N TRP A 622 29.80 -3.91 -5.88
CA TRP A 622 28.92 -3.03 -6.64
C TRP A 622 29.08 -3.21 -8.15
N LYS A 623 30.31 -3.19 -8.67
CA LYS A 623 30.60 -3.46 -10.09
C LYS A 623 30.09 -4.84 -10.52
N SER A 624 30.32 -5.87 -9.71
CA SER A 624 29.85 -7.22 -9.99
C SER A 624 28.30 -7.27 -10.00
N ASN A 625 27.64 -6.58 -9.07
CA ASN A 625 26.19 -6.45 -9.10
C ASN A 625 25.71 -5.79 -10.39
N LEU A 626 26.38 -4.72 -10.85
CA LEU A 626 26.09 -4.05 -12.13
C LEU A 626 26.30 -4.95 -13.36
N LEU A 627 27.25 -5.90 -13.30
CA LEU A 627 27.53 -6.81 -14.40
C LEU A 627 26.54 -7.97 -14.47
N VAL A 628 26.15 -8.55 -13.33
CA VAL A 628 25.30 -9.75 -13.30
C VAL A 628 23.82 -9.43 -13.33
N ARG A 629 23.44 -8.27 -12.80
CA ARG A 629 22.08 -7.81 -12.80
C ARG A 629 21.82 -7.03 -14.09
N LYS A 630 21.05 -7.60 -14.98
CA LYS A 630 20.61 -6.93 -16.22
C LYS A 630 19.72 -5.73 -15.90
N ASN A 631 19.11 -5.76 -14.77
CA ASN A 631 18.10 -4.83 -14.29
C ASN A 631 18.64 -3.92 -13.18
N ARG A 632 19.00 -2.71 -13.58
CA ARG A 632 19.62 -1.68 -12.74
C ARG A 632 18.59 -0.67 -12.24
N ASP A 633 17.61 -1.18 -11.50
CA ASP A 633 16.52 -0.42 -10.95
C ASP A 633 16.96 0.79 -10.09
N TRP A 634 18.07 0.70 -9.38
CA TRP A 634 18.63 1.80 -8.59
C TRP A 634 19.25 2.94 -9.42
N GLU A 635 19.63 2.77 -10.71
CA GLU A 635 20.16 3.85 -11.56
C GLU A 635 19.08 4.84 -12.02
N VAL A 636 17.82 4.46 -11.89
CA VAL A 636 16.64 5.23 -12.31
C VAL A 636 15.88 5.77 -11.08
N ILE A 637 16.26 5.32 -9.89
CA ILE A 637 15.65 5.70 -8.61
C ILE A 637 16.23 7.03 -8.17
N LYS A 638 15.50 8.12 -8.39
CA LYS A 638 15.76 9.45 -7.84
C LYS A 638 15.50 9.38 -6.33
N GLY A 639 16.56 9.52 -5.54
CA GLY A 639 16.48 9.30 -4.08
C GLY A 639 17.14 7.98 -3.62
N ALA A 640 17.30 6.97 -4.49
CA ALA A 640 18.26 5.88 -4.29
C ALA A 640 19.65 6.26 -4.86
N THR A 641 19.67 7.09 -5.90
CA THR A 641 20.88 7.73 -6.45
C THR A 641 20.53 9.07 -7.11
N SER A 642 21.42 10.06 -7.06
CA SER A 642 21.26 11.40 -7.64
C SER A 642 21.82 11.56 -9.03
N PHE A 643 21.98 10.49 -9.79
CA PHE A 643 22.49 10.63 -11.14
C PHE A 643 21.58 11.49 -12.01
N LYS A 644 21.90 12.78 -12.15
CA LYS A 644 21.43 13.57 -13.30
C LYS A 644 21.91 12.86 -14.57
N LYS A 645 21.01 12.27 -15.34
CA LYS A 645 21.31 11.80 -16.68
C LYS A 645 21.86 12.98 -17.49
N SER A 646 23.15 12.97 -17.76
CA SER A 646 23.68 13.68 -18.92
C SER A 646 23.09 12.97 -20.14
N VAL A 647 22.10 13.60 -20.76
CA VAL A 647 21.56 13.17 -22.05
C VAL A 647 22.67 13.34 -23.08
N ARG A 648 23.49 12.31 -23.28
CA ARG A 648 24.24 12.21 -24.52
C ARG A 648 23.29 11.77 -25.62
N ARG A 649 22.75 12.74 -26.34
CA ARG A 649 22.22 12.50 -27.68
C ARG A 649 23.39 11.94 -28.52
N LYS A 650 23.34 10.64 -28.84
CA LYS A 650 24.09 10.14 -29.99
C LYS A 650 23.29 10.52 -31.24
N LYS A 651 23.98 11.23 -32.12
CA LYS A 651 23.59 11.43 -33.52
C LYS A 651 23.52 10.09 -34.26
#